data_f73cb3d74f5935b0a5f46279020c969d
#
_entry.id   f73cb3d74f5935b0a5f46279020c969d
#
_cell.length_a   1.000
_cell.length_b   1.000
_cell.length_c   1.000
_cell.angle_alpha   90.00
_cell.angle_beta   90.00
_cell.angle_gamma   90.00
#
_symmetry.space_group_name_H-M   'P 1'
#
loop_
_entity.id
_entity.type
_entity.pdbx_description
1 polymer ?
#
loop_
_entity_poly.entity_id
_entity_poly.type
_entity_poly.pdbx_seq_one_letter_code
_entity_poly.pdbx_strand_id
1 'polypeptide(L)'
;DRKFVTGAMNMPISDTVRARIAYGSNTREGMVQNVATGNLMDDRNDASVRLSIDWDINDTTELKFTYSGQKSDDNRPQEETAYCQPDPFFGCSPYSLGQMNRAPDSRGTAFGLFGFIGLLYPGTVTNDFGSAAFSDDFSKLYRDREPTHLQKTEFSNLELVKELSDELTLVAKYSYGTRMFQQMNDNDSVVNTSPMVGAGAALGLPPIVADVCFGTSRFGFCETATSNRAYDFSDVVNDSQQYEINIVSNYDGPWNFTAGYYAYDYRSDNEYRVQTVGSQLIGSFGDHPYAPVVANLLGVDFSGKGGVPFYQGLLGVLAQAPGALTTQGMMAMGLTPSLAQLLALQQFGASVAGLAALPDVNVPVDLRGTLSDQHVRIKSKALYGEAYYDINDTTKLTLGLRYDDLGNATTTFNGGLLASAWIAAGGPLYENRMDVPGLTLYDIQEETAVNGKIAIQKYLQDDVMVYASYTTATKGGGINGGNDPAPYDKEDTAVIDFGLKAKLLDGAMLLNMNIYQNDNSGMLLDTIRNTQSFNINVDAEVTGFEGLMKVFLSDTTSVDLTWLFVDAEITSDTRTGNYLEPAGATGIVQYLGPVDPNGTGFLTGAVFDNGQVWYKSGGFNCLTPLGFNPAANIFCPLSEANPVSLQGNDLPRVADTSYSFSFTQLFPGDNGVTSARLSYRYTGERNGDPFNMSRFDIPENKSFDFLLRYTPNNGDWYVGMYAKNLADDQYMNAIRSGSNAQGGQLYASFTDPRSWGIQFGSSF
;
A
#
# COMPACT_ATOMS: atom_id res chain seq x y z
N ASP A 1 -13.45 -16.53 -17.19
CA ASP A 1 -13.28 -17.93 -16.76
C ASP A 1 -12.25 -18.05 -15.64
N ARG A 2 -12.46 -19.04 -14.73
CA ARG A 2 -11.51 -19.38 -13.68
C ARG A 2 -11.23 -20.89 -13.68
N LYS A 3 -9.95 -21.25 -13.56
CA LYS A 3 -9.50 -22.62 -13.34
C LYS A 3 -8.68 -22.69 -12.08
N PHE A 4 -9.09 -23.54 -11.15
CA PHE A 4 -8.37 -23.79 -9.91
C PHE A 4 -8.09 -25.28 -9.79
N VAL A 5 -6.82 -25.65 -9.68
CA VAL A 5 -6.36 -27.03 -9.58
C VAL A 5 -5.49 -27.18 -8.35
N THR A 6 -5.78 -28.14 -7.52
CA THR A 6 -4.92 -28.54 -6.41
C THR A 6 -4.71 -30.04 -6.40
N GLY A 7 -3.55 -30.47 -5.97
CA GLY A 7 -3.23 -31.87 -5.78
C GLY A 7 -2.21 -32.07 -4.68
N ALA A 8 -2.26 -33.22 -4.04
CA ALA A 8 -1.24 -33.63 -3.10
C ALA A 8 -1.03 -35.14 -3.16
N MET A 9 0.22 -35.54 -2.95
CA MET A 9 0.62 -36.94 -2.90
C MET A 9 1.45 -37.21 -1.65
N ASN A 10 1.06 -38.20 -0.88
CA ASN A 10 1.82 -38.72 0.26
C ASN A 10 2.65 -39.90 -0.22
N MET A 11 3.92 -39.92 0.14
CA MET A 11 4.90 -40.94 -0.26
C MET A 11 5.59 -41.50 0.99
N PRO A 12 5.21 -42.69 1.46
CA PRO A 12 6.01 -43.44 2.44
C PRO A 12 7.28 -43.93 1.74
N ILE A 13 8.41 -43.25 1.98
CA ILE A 13 9.72 -43.60 1.34
C ILE A 13 10.33 -44.81 2.04
N SER A 14 10.19 -44.86 3.36
CA SER A 14 10.58 -46.01 4.20
C SER A 14 9.71 -46.03 5.46
N ASP A 15 9.96 -47.00 6.33
CA ASP A 15 9.24 -47.07 7.63
C ASP A 15 9.50 -45.83 8.54
N THR A 16 10.59 -45.13 8.29
CA THR A 16 11.01 -43.96 9.09
C THR A 16 11.01 -42.64 8.31
N VAL A 17 10.77 -42.65 6.98
CA VAL A 17 10.79 -41.42 6.15
C VAL A 17 9.49 -41.30 5.37
N ARG A 18 8.80 -40.22 5.59
CA ARG A 18 7.56 -39.85 4.89
C ARG A 18 7.77 -38.54 4.14
N ALA A 19 7.28 -38.48 2.92
CA ALA A 19 7.28 -37.25 2.15
C ALA A 19 5.88 -36.92 1.64
N ARG A 20 5.61 -35.63 1.48
CA ARG A 20 4.39 -35.11 0.85
C ARG A 20 4.75 -34.00 -0.11
N ILE A 21 4.23 -34.08 -1.32
CA ILE A 21 4.25 -32.98 -2.28
C ILE A 21 2.82 -32.49 -2.49
N ALA A 22 2.63 -31.17 -2.48
CA ALA A 22 1.37 -30.53 -2.81
C ALA A 22 1.60 -29.46 -3.87
N TYR A 23 0.64 -29.28 -4.75
CA TYR A 23 0.64 -28.29 -5.82
C TYR A 23 -0.70 -27.57 -5.88
N GLY A 24 -0.66 -26.27 -6.18
CA GLY A 24 -1.84 -25.45 -6.44
C GLY A 24 -1.62 -24.55 -7.64
N SER A 25 -2.65 -24.36 -8.46
CA SER A 25 -2.66 -23.38 -9.54
C SER A 25 -4.03 -22.71 -9.60
N ASN A 26 -4.04 -21.43 -9.80
CA ASN A 26 -5.23 -20.60 -9.93
C ASN A 26 -5.04 -19.65 -11.10
N THR A 27 -5.79 -19.85 -12.17
CA THR A 27 -5.84 -18.94 -13.30
C THR A 27 -7.26 -18.40 -13.45
N ARG A 28 -7.40 -17.09 -13.56
CA ARG A 28 -8.67 -16.39 -13.76
C ARG A 28 -8.47 -15.29 -14.78
N GLU A 29 -9.33 -15.21 -15.77
CA GLU A 29 -9.40 -14.05 -16.67
C GLU A 29 -9.77 -12.80 -15.88
N GLY A 30 -9.34 -11.66 -16.38
CA GLY A 30 -9.65 -10.36 -15.80
C GLY A 30 -11.16 -10.08 -15.75
N MET A 31 -11.60 -9.36 -14.73
CA MET A 31 -13.02 -9.04 -14.51
C MET A 31 -13.34 -7.57 -14.82
N VAL A 32 -12.32 -6.73 -14.90
CA VAL A 32 -12.46 -5.28 -15.14
C VAL A 32 -11.89 -4.96 -16.52
N GLN A 33 -12.69 -4.30 -17.36
CA GLN A 33 -12.25 -3.90 -18.70
C GLN A 33 -11.56 -2.53 -18.66
N ASN A 34 -10.34 -2.45 -19.14
CA ASN A 34 -9.75 -1.18 -19.50
C ASN A 34 -10.33 -0.71 -20.85
N VAL A 35 -11.20 0.29 -20.78
CA VAL A 35 -11.91 0.78 -21.99
C VAL A 35 -10.97 1.40 -23.02
N ALA A 36 -9.86 1.99 -22.57
CA ALA A 36 -8.90 2.63 -23.44
C ALA A 36 -8.09 1.65 -24.30
N THR A 37 -7.70 0.52 -23.74
CA THR A 37 -6.91 -0.50 -24.42
C THR A 37 -7.76 -1.66 -24.94
N GLY A 38 -8.95 -1.86 -24.36
CA GLY A 38 -9.85 -2.99 -24.65
C GLY A 38 -9.49 -4.27 -23.89
N ASN A 39 -8.41 -4.28 -23.13
CA ASN A 39 -7.95 -5.45 -22.37
C ASN A 39 -8.73 -5.64 -21.07
N LEU A 40 -8.72 -6.88 -20.57
CA LEU A 40 -9.24 -7.20 -19.25
C LEU A 40 -8.11 -7.13 -18.22
N MET A 41 -8.42 -6.57 -17.06
CA MET A 41 -7.55 -6.46 -15.90
C MET A 41 -8.16 -7.16 -14.70
N ASP A 42 -7.43 -7.24 -13.60
CA ASP A 42 -7.77 -7.98 -12.41
C ASP A 42 -7.85 -9.50 -12.67
N ASP A 43 -6.96 -9.99 -13.49
CA ASP A 43 -6.74 -11.42 -13.66
C ASP A 43 -6.01 -12.04 -12.45
N ARG A 44 -5.89 -13.35 -12.45
CA ARG A 44 -5.07 -14.10 -11.49
C ARG A 44 -4.30 -15.18 -12.22
N ASN A 45 -3.02 -15.28 -11.90
CA ASN A 45 -2.15 -16.31 -12.40
C ASN A 45 -1.18 -16.72 -11.28
N ASP A 46 -1.66 -17.61 -10.42
CA ASP A 46 -0.95 -18.05 -9.22
C ASP A 46 -0.56 -19.53 -9.35
N ALA A 47 0.63 -19.86 -8.92
CA ALA A 47 1.08 -21.23 -8.75
C ALA A 47 1.81 -21.40 -7.42
N SER A 48 1.62 -22.53 -6.76
CA SER A 48 2.27 -22.86 -5.51
C SER A 48 2.69 -24.33 -5.46
N VAL A 49 3.80 -24.58 -4.78
CA VAL A 49 4.29 -25.93 -4.48
C VAL A 49 4.69 -26.00 -3.02
N ARG A 50 4.42 -27.13 -2.38
CA ARG A 50 4.91 -27.44 -1.04
C ARG A 50 5.47 -28.85 -1.01
N LEU A 51 6.67 -28.98 -0.46
CA LEU A 51 7.32 -30.25 -0.15
C LEU A 51 7.45 -30.35 1.37
N SER A 52 7.04 -31.46 1.94
CA SER A 52 7.27 -31.78 3.36
C SER A 52 7.94 -33.15 3.44
N ILE A 53 8.91 -33.27 4.33
CA ILE A 53 9.62 -34.52 4.64
C ILE A 53 9.66 -34.65 6.16
N ASP A 54 9.15 -35.76 6.65
CA ASP A 54 9.24 -36.14 8.07
C ASP A 54 10.14 -37.37 8.16
N TRP A 55 11.14 -37.31 9.01
CA TRP A 55 12.12 -38.36 9.24
C TRP A 55 12.23 -38.70 10.72
N ASP A 56 11.79 -39.89 11.09
CA ASP A 56 12.01 -40.49 12.39
C ASP A 56 13.44 -41.03 12.43
N ILE A 57 14.39 -40.22 12.94
CA ILE A 57 15.82 -40.58 13.05
C ILE A 57 15.99 -41.80 13.97
N ASN A 58 15.24 -41.80 15.06
CA ASN A 58 15.08 -42.90 16.01
C ASN A 58 13.79 -42.69 16.83
N ASP A 59 13.48 -43.59 17.76
CA ASP A 59 12.24 -43.61 18.53
C ASP A 59 11.99 -42.31 19.34
N THR A 60 13.01 -41.48 19.58
CA THR A 60 12.93 -40.25 20.38
C THR A 60 13.29 -38.98 19.61
N THR A 61 13.58 -39.09 18.31
CA THR A 61 14.07 -37.97 17.51
C THR A 61 13.43 -37.93 16.14
N GLU A 62 12.69 -36.86 15.87
CA GLU A 62 12.06 -36.58 14.59
C GLU A 62 12.66 -35.31 13.98
N LEU A 63 12.91 -35.32 12.66
CA LEU A 63 13.32 -34.19 11.87
C LEU A 63 12.27 -33.91 10.80
N LYS A 64 11.73 -32.69 10.76
CA LYS A 64 10.76 -32.24 9.78
C LYS A 64 11.37 -31.16 8.90
N PHE A 65 11.23 -31.31 7.60
CA PHE A 65 11.61 -30.28 6.64
C PHE A 65 10.38 -29.89 5.81
N THR A 66 10.16 -28.58 5.65
CA THR A 66 9.12 -28.07 4.76
C THR A 66 9.72 -27.00 3.85
N TYR A 67 9.44 -27.11 2.56
CA TYR A 67 9.66 -26.04 1.58
C TYR A 67 8.33 -25.65 0.97
N SER A 68 8.10 -24.34 0.81
CA SER A 68 6.94 -23.78 0.12
C SER A 68 7.40 -22.69 -0.84
N GLY A 69 6.97 -22.79 -2.10
CA GLY A 69 7.20 -21.76 -3.11
C GLY A 69 5.88 -21.30 -3.72
N GLN A 70 5.75 -20.01 -3.95
CA GLN A 70 4.61 -19.39 -4.61
C GLN A 70 5.07 -18.37 -5.62
N LYS A 71 4.40 -18.33 -6.77
CA LYS A 71 4.54 -17.28 -7.78
C LYS A 71 3.16 -16.76 -8.16
N SER A 72 3.01 -15.42 -8.17
CA SER A 72 1.89 -14.72 -8.80
C SER A 72 2.46 -13.83 -9.91
N ASP A 73 1.82 -13.82 -11.10
CA ASP A 73 2.28 -13.06 -12.27
C ASP A 73 1.04 -12.66 -13.06
N ASP A 74 0.48 -11.52 -12.72
CA ASP A 74 -0.84 -11.07 -13.18
C ASP A 74 -0.93 -9.55 -13.30
N ASN A 75 -2.08 -9.03 -13.69
CA ASN A 75 -2.35 -7.61 -13.86
C ASN A 75 -3.40 -7.05 -12.89
N ARG A 76 -3.40 -7.55 -11.64
CA ARG A 76 -4.26 -7.00 -10.60
C ARG A 76 -3.87 -5.55 -10.30
N PRO A 77 -4.81 -4.59 -10.35
CA PRO A 77 -4.53 -3.23 -9.92
C PRO A 77 -4.47 -3.15 -8.40
N GLN A 78 -3.65 -2.24 -7.89
CA GLN A 78 -3.69 -1.91 -6.47
C GLN A 78 -5.00 -1.19 -6.12
N GLU A 79 -5.52 -0.42 -7.08
CA GLU A 79 -6.75 0.35 -6.99
C GLU A 79 -7.55 0.20 -8.26
N GLU A 80 -8.84 0.00 -8.11
CA GLU A 80 -9.67 -0.33 -9.26
C GLU A 80 -10.29 0.88 -9.91
N THR A 81 -10.65 1.93 -9.14
CA THR A 81 -11.42 3.04 -9.70
C THR A 81 -11.10 4.33 -9.00
N ALA A 82 -10.87 5.37 -9.77
CA ALA A 82 -10.89 6.73 -9.26
C ALA A 82 -12.35 7.18 -9.07
N TYR A 83 -12.63 7.70 -7.92
CA TYR A 83 -13.95 7.92 -7.40
C TYR A 83 -14.08 9.37 -6.94
N CYS A 84 -15.15 10.06 -7.28
CA CYS A 84 -15.19 11.49 -7.10
C CYS A 84 -16.58 12.04 -6.84
N GLN A 85 -16.70 12.88 -5.83
CA GLN A 85 -17.85 13.76 -5.59
C GLN A 85 -17.37 15.22 -5.59
N PRO A 86 -18.13 16.18 -6.10
CA PRO A 86 -17.76 17.57 -6.06
C PRO A 86 -17.45 18.07 -4.65
N ASP A 87 -16.22 18.47 -4.43
CA ASP A 87 -15.73 19.11 -3.22
C ASP A 87 -15.18 20.49 -3.62
N PRO A 88 -15.53 21.57 -2.92
CA PRO A 88 -15.09 22.92 -3.31
C PRO A 88 -13.58 23.10 -3.28
N PHE A 89 -12.87 22.23 -2.57
CA PHE A 89 -11.43 22.32 -2.42
C PHE A 89 -10.68 21.30 -3.27
N PHE A 90 -11.06 20.01 -3.17
CA PHE A 90 -10.40 18.89 -3.82
C PHE A 90 -11.18 18.38 -5.05
N GLY A 91 -12.36 18.92 -5.28
CA GLY A 91 -13.20 18.59 -6.41
C GLY A 91 -13.91 17.25 -6.33
N CYS A 92 -13.59 16.40 -5.35
CA CYS A 92 -14.06 15.03 -5.30
C CYS A 92 -14.49 14.57 -3.91
N SER A 93 -15.52 13.73 -3.83
CA SER A 93 -16.01 13.06 -2.64
C SER A 93 -16.61 11.70 -3.00
N PRO A 94 -16.78 10.77 -2.05
CA PRO A 94 -16.88 9.34 -2.34
C PRO A 94 -18.15 8.83 -3.01
N TYR A 95 -19.17 9.60 -3.23
CA TYR A 95 -20.48 9.02 -3.57
C TYR A 95 -21.01 9.26 -4.98
N SER A 96 -20.21 9.68 -5.94
CA SER A 96 -20.67 9.86 -7.30
C SER A 96 -19.79 9.21 -8.35
N LEU A 97 -20.04 7.94 -8.60
CA LEU A 97 -19.63 7.31 -9.85
C LEU A 97 -20.26 8.00 -11.04
N GLY A 98 -19.51 8.19 -12.10
CA GLY A 98 -20.02 8.76 -13.35
C GLY A 98 -20.21 10.28 -13.38
N GLN A 99 -20.20 10.96 -12.25
CA GLN A 99 -20.26 12.43 -12.18
C GLN A 99 -18.97 12.99 -11.60
N MET A 100 -17.87 12.73 -12.27
CA MET A 100 -16.58 13.04 -11.73
C MET A 100 -16.18 14.48 -12.01
N ASN A 101 -16.33 15.34 -11.01
CA ASN A 101 -15.56 16.56 -10.93
C ASN A 101 -14.29 16.26 -10.12
N ARG A 102 -13.23 15.92 -10.79
CA ARG A 102 -11.91 15.80 -10.18
C ARG A 102 -11.37 17.16 -9.82
N ALA A 103 -10.27 17.15 -9.06
CA ALA A 103 -9.47 18.34 -8.87
C ALA A 103 -9.39 19.07 -10.20
N PRO A 104 -9.83 20.32 -10.29
CA PRO A 104 -10.04 20.98 -11.58
C PRO A 104 -8.76 21.11 -12.41
N ASP A 105 -7.60 20.77 -11.84
CA ASP A 105 -6.35 20.96 -12.52
C ASP A 105 -5.26 20.01 -12.01
N SER A 106 -4.77 19.13 -12.87
CA SER A 106 -3.62 18.25 -12.55
C SER A 106 -2.27 18.98 -12.57
N ARG A 107 -2.22 20.20 -13.11
CA ARG A 107 -0.95 20.95 -13.29
C ARG A 107 -0.25 21.29 -11.98
N GLY A 108 -1.00 21.43 -10.90
CA GLY A 108 -0.45 21.64 -9.57
C GLY A 108 -0.05 20.35 -8.84
N THR A 109 -0.19 19.19 -9.45
CA THR A 109 0.09 17.88 -8.86
C THR A 109 1.46 17.35 -9.26
N ALA A 110 1.86 16.22 -8.67
CA ALA A 110 3.06 15.50 -9.09
C ALA A 110 2.99 15.06 -10.56
N PHE A 111 1.80 14.82 -11.09
CA PHE A 111 1.59 14.45 -12.49
C PHE A 111 1.94 15.60 -13.43
N GLY A 112 1.64 16.83 -13.04
CA GLY A 112 2.08 18.04 -13.74
C GLY A 112 3.47 18.52 -13.29
N LEU A 113 4.22 17.71 -12.54
CA LEU A 113 5.48 18.12 -11.89
C LEU A 113 5.33 19.40 -11.07
N PHE A 114 4.22 19.48 -10.30
CA PHE A 114 3.92 20.60 -9.41
C PHE A 114 3.94 21.97 -10.08
N GLY A 115 3.47 22.03 -11.32
CA GLY A 115 3.54 23.26 -12.11
C GLY A 115 4.95 23.69 -12.48
N PHE A 116 5.97 22.95 -12.06
CA PHE A 116 7.35 23.23 -12.42
C PHE A 116 7.55 23.12 -13.93
N ILE A 117 6.97 22.12 -14.57
CA ILE A 117 6.96 22.01 -16.03
C ILE A 117 6.11 23.14 -16.63
N GLY A 118 5.04 23.57 -16.02
CA GLY A 118 4.25 24.72 -16.48
C GLY A 118 5.01 26.02 -16.45
N LEU A 119 5.92 26.21 -15.49
CA LEU A 119 6.88 27.32 -15.50
C LEU A 119 7.92 27.15 -16.61
N LEU A 120 8.42 25.93 -16.78
CA LEU A 120 9.39 25.58 -17.83
C LEU A 120 8.77 25.62 -19.23
N TYR A 121 7.48 25.33 -19.31
CA TYR A 121 6.76 25.24 -20.58
C TYR A 121 5.36 25.87 -20.42
N PRO A 122 5.23 27.21 -20.38
CA PRO A 122 3.92 27.85 -20.32
C PRO A 122 3.02 27.32 -21.46
N GLY A 123 1.88 26.77 -21.09
CA GLY A 123 0.93 26.16 -22.00
C GLY A 123 1.17 24.69 -22.38
N THR A 124 2.11 24.00 -21.72
CA THR A 124 2.41 22.59 -22.02
C THR A 124 1.84 21.58 -21.08
N VAL A 125 1.60 21.97 -19.86
CA VAL A 125 0.97 21.08 -18.89
C VAL A 125 -0.51 21.15 -19.10
N THR A 126 -1.04 20.08 -19.65
CA THR A 126 -2.48 19.91 -19.88
C THR A 126 -3.16 19.58 -18.55
N ASN A 127 -4.41 20.01 -18.41
CA ASN A 127 -5.24 19.55 -17.31
C ASN A 127 -5.74 18.14 -17.63
N ASP A 128 -4.97 17.14 -17.23
CA ASP A 128 -5.24 15.75 -17.53
C ASP A 128 -6.55 15.26 -16.88
N PHE A 129 -6.94 15.87 -15.77
CA PHE A 129 -8.19 15.55 -15.09
C PHE A 129 -9.43 16.19 -15.70
N GLY A 130 -9.28 17.33 -16.38
CA GLY A 130 -10.40 18.09 -16.92
C GLY A 130 -11.11 17.43 -18.10
N SER A 131 -10.42 16.54 -18.83
CA SER A 131 -10.93 15.83 -20.02
C SER A 131 -11.00 14.32 -19.81
N ALA A 132 -10.68 13.82 -18.62
CA ALA A 132 -10.62 12.39 -18.36
C ALA A 132 -12.00 11.73 -18.47
N ALA A 133 -12.05 10.60 -19.15
CA ALA A 133 -13.24 9.77 -19.22
C ALA A 133 -13.31 8.84 -18.01
N PHE A 134 -14.52 8.62 -17.51
CA PHE A 134 -14.81 7.76 -16.37
C PHE A 134 -15.99 6.86 -16.65
N SER A 135 -16.08 5.75 -15.95
CA SER A 135 -17.21 4.84 -16.00
C SER A 135 -17.96 4.86 -14.68
N ASP A 136 -19.29 4.79 -14.74
CA ASP A 136 -20.18 4.50 -13.62
C ASP A 136 -20.43 2.99 -13.45
N ASP A 137 -19.82 2.18 -14.30
CA ASP A 137 -19.84 0.72 -14.27
C ASP A 137 -18.54 0.21 -13.61
N PHE A 138 -18.63 -0.43 -12.45
CA PHE A 138 -17.49 -0.97 -11.70
C PHE A 138 -16.66 -2.02 -12.48
N SER A 139 -17.24 -2.61 -13.51
CA SER A 139 -16.53 -3.55 -14.38
C SER A 139 -15.70 -2.87 -15.47
N LYS A 140 -15.68 -1.53 -15.52
CA LYS A 140 -14.99 -0.74 -16.54
C LYS A 140 -14.21 0.41 -15.92
N LEU A 141 -13.01 0.62 -16.42
CA LEU A 141 -12.18 1.76 -16.05
C LEU A 141 -11.37 2.26 -17.25
N TYR A 142 -10.71 3.38 -17.06
CA TYR A 142 -9.85 4.01 -18.06
C TYR A 142 -8.43 4.12 -17.50
N ARG A 143 -7.48 3.45 -18.14
CA ARG A 143 -6.06 3.46 -17.78
C ARG A 143 -5.22 3.61 -19.04
N ASP A 144 -4.13 4.36 -18.97
CA ASP A 144 -3.17 4.46 -20.06
C ASP A 144 -2.50 3.12 -20.35
N ARG A 145 -2.30 2.31 -19.30
CA ARG A 145 -1.66 1.00 -19.35
C ARG A 145 -2.18 0.07 -18.26
N GLU A 146 -2.23 -1.23 -18.56
CA GLU A 146 -2.55 -2.26 -17.57
C GLU A 146 -1.46 -2.34 -16.50
N PRO A 147 -1.84 -2.53 -15.24
CA PRO A 147 -0.90 -2.77 -14.16
C PRO A 147 -0.13 -4.09 -14.37
N THR A 148 1.01 -4.20 -13.73
CA THR A 148 1.73 -5.47 -13.63
C THR A 148 1.96 -5.81 -12.17
N HIS A 149 1.86 -7.10 -11.84
CA HIS A 149 2.10 -7.61 -10.52
C HIS A 149 2.87 -8.92 -10.61
N LEU A 150 4.10 -8.92 -10.11
CA LEU A 150 4.92 -10.12 -10.00
C LEU A 150 5.33 -10.31 -8.54
N GLN A 151 4.96 -11.44 -7.95
CA GLN A 151 5.43 -11.82 -6.63
C GLN A 151 5.98 -13.25 -6.67
N LYS A 152 7.14 -13.44 -6.05
CA LYS A 152 7.72 -14.76 -5.77
C LYS A 152 8.02 -14.82 -4.27
N THR A 153 7.58 -15.88 -3.63
CA THR A 153 7.84 -16.13 -2.21
C THR A 153 8.34 -17.54 -2.05
N GLU A 154 9.43 -17.72 -1.32
CA GLU A 154 9.98 -19.01 -0.95
C GLU A 154 10.17 -19.05 0.55
N PHE A 155 9.84 -20.17 1.15
CA PHE A 155 9.94 -20.40 2.58
C PHE A 155 10.41 -21.82 2.86
N SER A 156 11.41 -21.96 3.69
CA SER A 156 11.92 -23.24 4.17
C SER A 156 11.89 -23.28 5.68
N ASN A 157 11.49 -24.39 6.25
CA ASN A 157 11.48 -24.64 7.69
C ASN A 157 12.10 -26.00 7.99
N LEU A 158 12.99 -26.03 8.96
CA LEU A 158 13.58 -27.23 9.53
C LEU A 158 13.21 -27.28 11.02
N GLU A 159 12.57 -28.36 11.45
CA GLU A 159 12.17 -28.58 12.83
C GLU A 159 12.76 -29.90 13.34
N LEU A 160 13.48 -29.83 14.44
CA LEU A 160 13.94 -31.00 15.18
C LEU A 160 13.09 -31.12 16.44
N VAL A 161 12.45 -32.26 16.60
CA VAL A 161 11.74 -32.66 17.85
C VAL A 161 12.54 -33.78 18.50
N LYS A 162 12.95 -33.59 19.76
CA LYS A 162 13.70 -34.58 20.51
C LYS A 162 13.13 -34.79 21.89
N GLU A 163 12.71 -35.98 22.18
CA GLU A 163 12.40 -36.41 23.54
C GLU A 163 13.70 -36.54 24.33
N LEU A 164 13.91 -35.67 25.31
CA LEU A 164 15.06 -35.69 26.21
C LEU A 164 14.87 -36.70 27.31
N SER A 165 13.63 -36.90 27.73
CA SER A 165 13.13 -37.92 28.64
C SER A 165 11.65 -38.13 28.35
N ASP A 166 11.01 -39.06 29.05
CA ASP A 166 9.56 -39.33 28.99
C ASP A 166 8.73 -38.08 29.28
N GLU A 167 9.31 -37.09 30.00
CA GLU A 167 8.63 -35.92 30.53
C GLU A 167 9.08 -34.59 29.89
N LEU A 168 10.18 -34.60 29.08
CA LEU A 168 10.76 -33.40 28.50
C LEU A 168 11.02 -33.54 27.01
N THR A 169 10.53 -32.60 26.22
CA THR A 169 10.74 -32.50 24.78
C THR A 169 11.48 -31.20 24.42
N LEU A 170 12.52 -31.32 23.63
CA LEU A 170 13.20 -30.21 22.97
C LEU A 170 12.64 -30.05 21.56
N VAL A 171 12.25 -28.83 21.22
CA VAL A 171 11.86 -28.45 19.84
C VAL A 171 12.78 -27.33 19.38
N ALA A 172 13.53 -27.57 18.30
CA ALA A 172 14.37 -26.56 17.69
C ALA A 172 13.93 -26.31 16.22
N LYS A 173 13.72 -25.04 15.87
CA LYS A 173 13.26 -24.62 14.57
C LYS A 173 14.21 -23.63 13.94
N TYR A 174 14.42 -23.78 12.65
CA TYR A 174 15.05 -22.80 11.79
C TYR A 174 14.19 -22.55 10.56
N SER A 175 13.89 -21.28 10.29
CA SER A 175 13.14 -20.89 9.12
C SER A 175 13.91 -19.86 8.32
N TYR A 176 13.82 -19.98 6.99
CA TYR A 176 14.36 -19.04 6.03
C TYR A 176 13.29 -18.69 5.00
N GLY A 177 13.08 -17.40 4.77
CA GLY A 177 12.13 -16.90 3.81
C GLY A 177 12.72 -15.83 2.91
N THR A 178 12.30 -15.82 1.64
CA THR A 178 12.59 -14.76 0.68
C THR A 178 11.32 -14.32 -0.02
N ARG A 179 11.25 -13.04 -0.35
CA ARG A 179 10.17 -12.51 -1.18
C ARG A 179 10.75 -11.49 -2.16
N MET A 180 10.36 -11.61 -3.43
CA MET A 180 10.49 -10.59 -4.45
C MET A 180 9.09 -10.12 -4.83
N PHE A 181 8.89 -8.80 -4.87
CA PHE A 181 7.64 -8.18 -5.26
C PHE A 181 7.94 -7.04 -6.24
N GLN A 182 7.28 -7.05 -7.39
CA GLN A 182 7.37 -6.00 -8.40
C GLN A 182 5.97 -5.64 -8.86
N GLN A 183 5.65 -4.36 -8.80
CA GLN A 183 4.36 -3.84 -9.24
C GLN A 183 4.56 -2.52 -9.99
N MET A 184 3.79 -2.35 -11.06
CA MET A 184 3.64 -1.08 -11.76
C MET A 184 2.16 -0.78 -11.90
N ASN A 185 1.77 0.47 -11.65
CA ASN A 185 0.42 0.96 -11.87
C ASN A 185 0.44 2.25 -12.69
N ASP A 186 -0.68 2.49 -13.34
CA ASP A 186 -1.05 3.81 -13.86
C ASP A 186 -1.45 4.69 -12.66
N ASN A 187 -0.58 5.61 -12.28
CA ASN A 187 -0.67 6.31 -11.00
C ASN A 187 -1.68 7.47 -11.01
N ASP A 188 -1.93 8.09 -12.15
CA ASP A 188 -2.94 9.15 -12.25
C ASP A 188 -4.35 8.63 -12.47
N SER A 189 -4.49 7.35 -12.81
CA SER A 189 -5.77 6.64 -12.99
C SER A 189 -6.66 7.26 -14.07
N VAL A 190 -6.07 7.86 -15.09
CA VAL A 190 -6.76 8.48 -16.22
C VAL A 190 -6.08 8.16 -17.54
N VAL A 191 -6.83 8.32 -18.63
CA VAL A 191 -6.26 8.33 -19.98
C VAL A 191 -6.09 9.76 -20.41
N ASN A 192 -4.86 10.19 -20.55
CA ASN A 192 -4.54 11.51 -21.05
C ASN A 192 -4.33 11.48 -22.56
N THR A 193 -5.23 12.12 -23.29
CA THR A 193 -5.16 12.26 -24.75
C THR A 193 -4.66 13.63 -25.21
N SER A 194 -4.41 14.55 -24.28
CA SER A 194 -3.99 15.91 -24.62
C SER A 194 -2.55 15.92 -25.11
N PRO A 195 -2.26 16.45 -26.29
CA PRO A 195 -0.90 16.52 -26.82
C PRO A 195 0.01 17.38 -25.94
N MET A 196 1.22 16.94 -25.72
CA MET A 196 2.24 17.75 -25.06
C MET A 196 2.70 18.85 -26.01
N VAL A 197 2.37 20.09 -25.71
CA VAL A 197 2.68 21.24 -26.55
C VAL A 197 3.60 22.20 -25.80
N GLY A 198 4.88 22.00 -25.81
CA GLY A 198 5.84 22.83 -25.08
C GLY A 198 5.87 24.31 -25.48
N ALA A 199 6.78 25.06 -24.89
CA ALA A 199 7.14 26.40 -25.33
C ALA A 199 7.42 26.46 -26.86
N GLY A 200 7.68 25.31 -27.45
CA GLY A 200 7.75 25.11 -28.88
C GLY A 200 6.48 25.51 -29.65
N ALA A 201 5.29 25.48 -29.01
CA ALA A 201 4.07 25.97 -29.67
C ALA A 201 4.19 27.46 -30.06
N ALA A 202 4.80 28.27 -29.21
CA ALA A 202 5.08 29.67 -29.47
C ALA A 202 6.07 29.85 -30.63
N LEU A 203 6.85 28.84 -30.96
CA LEU A 203 7.81 28.78 -32.06
C LEU A 203 7.25 28.03 -33.28
N GLY A 204 5.96 27.62 -33.24
CA GLY A 204 5.34 26.85 -34.32
C GLY A 204 5.83 25.41 -34.44
N LEU A 205 6.43 24.84 -33.35
CA LEU A 205 6.88 23.46 -33.36
C LEU A 205 5.70 22.50 -33.15
N PRO A 206 5.77 21.27 -33.70
CA PRO A 206 4.72 20.27 -33.51
C PRO A 206 4.64 19.80 -32.03
N PRO A 207 3.54 19.16 -31.63
CA PRO A 207 3.45 18.51 -30.35
C PRO A 207 4.63 17.56 -30.08
N ILE A 208 5.02 17.45 -28.82
CA ILE A 208 6.10 16.56 -28.40
C ILE A 208 5.66 15.11 -28.57
N VAL A 209 6.46 14.34 -29.29
CA VAL A 209 6.41 12.89 -29.36
C VAL A 209 7.77 12.40 -28.93
N ALA A 210 7.82 11.60 -27.86
CA ALA A 210 9.07 11.20 -27.27
C ALA A 210 9.09 9.69 -26.92
N ASP A 211 10.21 9.05 -27.21
CA ASP A 211 10.50 7.72 -26.69
C ASP A 211 11.04 7.87 -25.27
N VAL A 212 10.31 7.35 -24.31
CA VAL A 212 10.60 7.48 -22.88
C VAL A 212 10.63 6.10 -22.21
N CYS A 213 11.50 5.96 -21.21
CA CYS A 213 11.60 4.75 -20.42
C CYS A 213 11.26 5.06 -18.97
N PHE A 214 10.63 4.10 -18.31
CA PHE A 214 10.21 4.18 -16.92
C PHE A 214 10.66 2.94 -16.16
N GLY A 215 10.87 3.05 -14.87
CA GLY A 215 11.12 1.87 -14.01
C GLY A 215 12.00 2.14 -12.80
N THR A 216 12.27 1.05 -12.10
CA THR A 216 13.26 0.92 -11.02
C THR A 216 14.61 0.48 -11.59
N SER A 217 15.56 0.20 -10.72
CA SER A 217 16.86 -0.37 -11.14
C SER A 217 16.73 -1.82 -11.67
N ARG A 218 15.65 -2.53 -11.34
CA ARG A 218 15.47 -3.96 -11.60
C ARG A 218 14.41 -4.30 -12.64
N PHE A 219 13.41 -3.43 -12.86
CA PHE A 219 12.40 -3.64 -13.89
C PHE A 219 11.82 -2.33 -14.43
N GLY A 220 11.26 -2.35 -15.63
CA GLY A 220 10.68 -1.18 -16.26
C GLY A 220 10.27 -1.47 -17.71
N PHE A 221 9.88 -0.42 -18.43
CA PHE A 221 9.50 -0.50 -19.83
C PHE A 221 9.79 0.82 -20.55
N CYS A 222 9.77 0.78 -21.88
CA CYS A 222 9.87 1.99 -22.73
C CYS A 222 8.64 2.07 -23.63
N GLU A 223 8.22 3.31 -23.96
CA GLU A 223 7.12 3.57 -24.87
C GLU A 223 7.32 4.89 -25.63
N THR A 224 6.60 5.04 -26.72
CA THR A 224 6.50 6.34 -27.43
C THR A 224 5.29 7.08 -26.86
N ALA A 225 5.54 8.18 -26.17
CA ALA A 225 4.52 9.01 -25.55
C ALA A 225 4.16 10.23 -26.44
N THR A 226 2.86 10.47 -26.60
CA THR A 226 2.28 11.64 -27.28
C THR A 226 1.53 12.56 -26.32
N SER A 227 1.30 12.09 -25.10
CA SER A 227 0.64 12.78 -23.98
C SER A 227 1.42 12.54 -22.69
N ASN A 228 1.18 13.36 -21.68
CA ASN A 228 1.75 13.11 -20.36
C ASN A 228 1.06 11.90 -19.73
N ARG A 229 1.84 11.04 -19.10
CA ARG A 229 1.40 9.83 -18.40
C ARG A 229 2.18 9.69 -17.12
N ALA A 230 1.59 9.08 -16.13
CA ALA A 230 2.21 8.88 -14.83
C ALA A 230 2.11 7.42 -14.38
N TYR A 231 3.24 6.88 -13.95
CA TYR A 231 3.34 5.50 -13.47
C TYR A 231 4.02 5.45 -12.12
N ASP A 232 3.57 4.54 -11.26
CA ASP A 232 4.30 4.19 -10.07
C ASP A 232 4.86 2.77 -10.16
N PHE A 233 6.01 2.58 -9.54
CA PHE A 233 6.73 1.32 -9.49
C PHE A 233 7.07 1.00 -8.04
N SER A 234 6.75 -0.21 -7.62
CA SER A 234 7.21 -0.79 -6.36
C SER A 234 8.05 -2.01 -6.66
N ASP A 235 9.27 -2.05 -6.14
CA ASP A 235 10.21 -3.13 -6.31
C ASP A 235 10.84 -3.48 -4.96
N VAL A 236 10.45 -4.62 -4.39
CA VAL A 236 10.82 -5.02 -3.04
C VAL A 236 11.47 -6.39 -3.07
N VAL A 237 12.64 -6.48 -2.47
CA VAL A 237 13.29 -7.77 -2.19
C VAL A 237 13.53 -7.86 -0.70
N ASN A 238 13.08 -8.93 -0.09
CA ASN A 238 13.35 -9.17 1.32
C ASN A 238 13.76 -10.61 1.62
N ASP A 239 14.50 -10.77 2.70
CA ASP A 239 14.86 -12.05 3.29
C ASP A 239 14.64 -12.02 4.80
N SER A 240 14.38 -13.19 5.36
CA SER A 240 14.18 -13.36 6.79
C SER A 240 14.78 -14.67 7.29
N GLN A 241 15.34 -14.64 8.48
CA GLN A 241 15.81 -15.81 9.21
C GLN A 241 15.21 -15.82 10.60
N GLN A 242 14.78 -16.99 11.03
CA GLN A 242 14.18 -17.19 12.34
C GLN A 242 14.77 -18.43 13.00
N TYR A 243 15.07 -18.32 14.27
CA TYR A 243 15.53 -19.41 15.13
C TYR A 243 14.65 -19.47 16.36
N GLU A 244 14.23 -20.68 16.73
CA GLU A 244 13.47 -20.90 17.93
C GLU A 244 13.92 -22.20 18.58
N ILE A 245 14.12 -22.19 19.89
CA ILE A 245 14.43 -23.38 20.70
C ILE A 245 13.52 -23.39 21.90
N ASN A 246 12.75 -24.45 22.05
CA ASN A 246 11.80 -24.63 23.14
C ASN A 246 12.08 -25.91 23.91
N ILE A 247 11.90 -25.86 25.21
CA ILE A 247 11.77 -27.03 26.08
C ILE A 247 10.35 -27.05 26.60
N VAL A 248 9.67 -28.15 26.38
CA VAL A 248 8.28 -28.38 26.80
C VAL A 248 8.27 -29.55 27.78
N SER A 249 7.62 -29.35 28.92
CA SER A 249 7.42 -30.42 29.93
C SER A 249 6.06 -31.08 29.77
N ASN A 250 6.00 -32.35 30.19
CA ASN A 250 4.77 -33.15 30.30
C ASN A 250 4.84 -34.01 31.55
N TYR A 251 4.95 -33.36 32.72
CA TYR A 251 5.00 -34.04 34.02
C TYR A 251 3.59 -34.52 34.45
N ASP A 252 3.53 -35.63 35.11
CA ASP A 252 2.29 -36.16 35.73
C ASP A 252 1.78 -35.29 36.87
N GLY A 253 2.61 -34.38 37.41
CA GLY A 253 2.29 -33.47 38.50
C GLY A 253 1.46 -32.26 38.05
N PRO A 254 1.05 -31.40 39.01
CA PRO A 254 0.22 -30.25 38.71
C PRO A 254 0.95 -29.11 37.95
N TRP A 255 2.26 -29.23 37.76
CA TRP A 255 3.08 -28.22 37.12
C TRP A 255 3.61 -28.69 35.78
N ASN A 256 3.39 -27.89 34.75
CA ASN A 256 4.05 -28.03 33.47
C ASN A 256 4.56 -26.67 32.99
N PHE A 257 5.48 -26.65 32.07
CA PHE A 257 6.02 -25.41 31.50
C PHE A 257 6.44 -25.56 30.08
N THR A 258 6.52 -24.41 29.39
CA THR A 258 7.25 -24.21 28.14
C THR A 258 8.24 -23.08 28.37
N ALA A 259 9.51 -23.24 27.98
CA ALA A 259 10.51 -22.18 28.01
C ALA A 259 11.29 -22.17 26.70
N GLY A 260 11.61 -20.99 26.20
CA GLY A 260 12.23 -20.89 24.89
C GLY A 260 13.06 -19.63 24.67
N TYR A 261 13.84 -19.72 23.61
CA TYR A 261 14.59 -18.62 23.02
C TYR A 261 14.17 -18.43 21.56
N TYR A 262 13.98 -17.19 21.17
CA TYR A 262 13.62 -16.78 19.82
C TYR A 262 14.62 -15.75 19.28
N ALA A 263 14.99 -15.85 17.99
CA ALA A 263 15.73 -14.82 17.31
C ALA A 263 15.22 -14.66 15.86
N TYR A 264 15.17 -13.41 15.40
CA TYR A 264 14.69 -13.02 14.08
C TYR A 264 15.61 -11.95 13.48
N ASP A 265 15.95 -12.10 12.21
CA ASP A 265 16.69 -11.11 11.40
C ASP A 265 15.96 -10.98 10.06
N TYR A 266 15.41 -9.82 9.80
CA TYR A 266 14.71 -9.48 8.57
C TYR A 266 15.41 -8.33 7.88
N ARG A 267 15.50 -8.43 6.56
CA ARG A 267 16.05 -7.38 5.69
C ARG A 267 15.12 -7.14 4.55
N SER A 268 14.97 -5.88 4.17
CA SER A 268 14.17 -5.45 3.03
C SER A 268 14.85 -4.33 2.28
N ASP A 269 14.97 -4.51 0.97
CA ASP A 269 15.35 -3.49 0.01
C ASP A 269 14.13 -3.10 -0.79
N ASN A 270 13.67 -1.86 -0.66
CA ASN A 270 12.49 -1.32 -1.30
C ASN A 270 12.88 -0.14 -2.19
N GLU A 271 12.52 -0.23 -3.46
CA GLU A 271 12.58 0.89 -4.40
C GLU A 271 11.15 1.30 -4.79
N TYR A 272 10.78 2.55 -4.52
CA TYR A 272 9.51 3.12 -4.94
C TYR A 272 9.75 4.33 -5.86
N ARG A 273 9.08 4.37 -7.00
CA ARG A 273 9.21 5.42 -8.02
C ARG A 273 7.84 5.91 -8.44
N VAL A 274 7.68 7.23 -8.54
CA VAL A 274 6.60 7.85 -9.31
C VAL A 274 7.23 8.65 -10.42
N GLN A 275 6.94 8.28 -11.65
CA GLN A 275 7.56 8.83 -12.85
C GLN A 275 6.50 9.31 -13.82
N THR A 276 6.76 10.43 -14.49
CA THR A 276 5.91 10.97 -15.57
C THR A 276 6.71 11.12 -16.83
N VAL A 277 6.04 11.23 -17.99
CA VAL A 277 6.73 11.58 -19.26
C VAL A 277 7.53 12.85 -19.09
N GLY A 278 6.95 13.87 -18.44
CA GLY A 278 7.65 15.12 -18.17
C GLY A 278 8.91 14.93 -17.33
N SER A 279 8.87 14.07 -16.29
CA SER A 279 10.05 13.81 -15.47
C SER A 279 11.16 13.11 -16.26
N GLN A 280 10.80 12.24 -17.18
CA GLN A 280 11.76 11.59 -18.08
C GLN A 280 12.45 12.60 -18.99
N LEU A 281 11.69 13.53 -19.57
CA LEU A 281 12.23 14.58 -20.43
C LEU A 281 13.13 15.58 -19.68
N ILE A 282 12.80 15.88 -18.42
CA ILE A 282 13.65 16.75 -17.59
C ILE A 282 14.95 16.06 -17.19
N GLY A 283 14.92 14.76 -16.98
CA GLY A 283 16.12 14.01 -16.57
C GLY A 283 17.27 14.08 -17.57
N SER A 284 16.97 14.20 -18.86
CA SER A 284 17.96 14.37 -19.93
C SER A 284 17.41 15.29 -21.01
N PHE A 285 18.06 16.42 -21.23
CA PHE A 285 17.69 17.30 -22.33
C PHE A 285 18.08 16.71 -23.70
N GLY A 286 19.08 15.85 -23.73
CA GLY A 286 19.47 15.15 -24.96
C GLY A 286 18.34 14.24 -25.50
N ASP A 287 17.50 13.72 -24.66
CA ASP A 287 16.35 12.89 -25.03
C ASP A 287 15.12 13.72 -25.40
N HIS A 288 15.16 15.04 -25.21
CA HIS A 288 14.03 15.91 -25.48
C HIS A 288 13.89 16.17 -26.97
N PRO A 289 12.72 15.99 -27.62
CA PRO A 289 12.52 16.14 -29.03
C PRO A 289 12.87 17.53 -29.59
N TYR A 290 12.81 18.56 -28.76
CA TYR A 290 13.20 19.92 -29.12
C TYR A 290 14.67 20.26 -28.92
N ALA A 291 15.44 19.36 -28.30
CA ALA A 291 16.86 19.62 -28.03
C ALA A 291 17.66 20.05 -29.25
N PRO A 292 17.54 19.40 -30.43
CA PRO A 292 18.24 19.82 -31.61
C PRO A 292 17.83 21.23 -32.11
N VAL A 293 16.55 21.57 -31.95
CA VAL A 293 16.03 22.89 -32.36
C VAL A 293 16.55 24.00 -31.47
N VAL A 294 16.50 23.77 -30.13
CA VAL A 294 16.99 24.73 -29.13
C VAL A 294 18.51 24.89 -29.24
N ALA A 295 19.23 23.79 -29.39
CA ALA A 295 20.68 23.82 -29.61
C ALA A 295 21.07 24.63 -30.84
N ASN A 296 20.40 24.41 -31.94
CA ASN A 296 20.63 25.17 -33.19
C ASN A 296 20.24 26.66 -33.03
N LEU A 297 19.12 26.97 -32.36
CA LEU A 297 18.67 28.33 -32.09
C LEU A 297 19.65 29.14 -31.23
N LEU A 298 20.22 28.50 -30.22
CA LEU A 298 21.14 29.14 -29.27
C LEU A 298 22.61 29.00 -29.70
N GLY A 299 22.91 28.21 -30.74
CA GLY A 299 24.26 27.99 -31.23
C GLY A 299 25.15 27.18 -30.28
N VAL A 300 24.55 26.32 -29.44
CA VAL A 300 25.23 25.58 -28.39
C VAL A 300 24.77 24.13 -28.40
N ASP A 301 25.71 23.21 -28.18
CA ASP A 301 25.37 21.78 -27.94
C ASP A 301 25.00 21.58 -26.46
N PHE A 302 23.84 21.00 -26.21
CA PHE A 302 23.33 20.65 -24.88
C PHE A 302 23.29 19.12 -24.65
N SER A 303 23.98 18.33 -25.46
CA SER A 303 24.12 16.91 -25.22
C SER A 303 24.73 16.65 -23.82
N GLY A 304 24.18 15.69 -23.09
CA GLY A 304 24.59 15.40 -21.71
C GLY A 304 24.02 16.36 -20.65
N LYS A 305 23.33 17.44 -21.04
CA LYS A 305 22.68 18.36 -20.13
C LYS A 305 21.29 17.83 -19.72
N GLY A 306 20.94 18.02 -18.46
CA GLY A 306 19.64 17.62 -17.94
C GLY A 306 19.45 18.00 -16.48
N GLY A 307 18.33 17.55 -15.90
CA GLY A 307 18.00 17.81 -14.50
C GLY A 307 17.52 19.22 -14.21
N VAL A 308 17.05 19.41 -12.98
CA VAL A 308 16.41 20.66 -12.53
C VAL A 308 17.29 21.90 -12.72
N PRO A 309 18.59 21.92 -12.34
CA PRO A 309 19.42 23.13 -12.49
C PRO A 309 19.59 23.57 -13.93
N PHE A 310 19.74 22.63 -14.86
CA PHE A 310 19.86 22.94 -16.27
C PHE A 310 18.56 23.59 -16.79
N TYR A 311 17.40 23.01 -16.49
CA TYR A 311 16.12 23.55 -16.93
C TYR A 311 15.79 24.90 -16.31
N GLN A 312 16.16 25.15 -15.05
CA GLN A 312 16.04 26.47 -14.44
C GLN A 312 16.86 27.53 -15.20
N GLY A 313 18.09 27.16 -15.54
CA GLY A 313 18.95 28.03 -16.35
C GLY A 313 18.37 28.26 -17.75
N LEU A 314 17.90 27.20 -18.42
CA LEU A 314 17.28 27.27 -19.76
C LEU A 314 16.09 28.18 -19.77
N LEU A 315 15.24 28.15 -18.77
CA LEU A 315 14.12 29.08 -18.66
C LEU A 315 14.53 30.51 -18.46
N GLY A 316 15.52 30.75 -17.61
CA GLY A 316 16.06 32.08 -17.42
C GLY A 316 16.56 32.65 -18.74
N VAL A 317 17.19 31.84 -19.57
CA VAL A 317 17.64 32.21 -20.93
C VAL A 317 16.45 32.43 -21.84
N LEU A 318 15.49 31.50 -21.89
CA LEU A 318 14.33 31.62 -22.78
C LEU A 318 13.40 32.79 -22.39
N ALA A 319 13.29 33.13 -21.11
CA ALA A 319 12.53 34.29 -20.66
C ALA A 319 13.12 35.61 -21.15
N GLN A 320 14.41 35.65 -21.43
CA GLN A 320 15.10 36.78 -22.01
C GLN A 320 15.05 36.75 -23.55
N ALA A 321 14.78 35.59 -24.12
CA ALA A 321 14.84 35.36 -25.57
C ALA A 321 13.88 36.21 -26.44
N PRO A 322 12.63 36.53 -26.00
CA PRO A 322 11.72 37.30 -26.86
C PRO A 322 12.29 38.62 -27.32
N GLY A 323 12.98 39.32 -26.45
CA GLY A 323 13.66 40.58 -26.82
C GLY A 323 14.85 40.34 -27.74
N ALA A 324 15.67 39.34 -27.48
CA ALA A 324 16.84 38.99 -28.26
C ALA A 324 16.49 38.42 -29.65
N LEU A 325 15.50 37.55 -29.74
CA LEU A 325 15.02 36.96 -30.98
C LEU A 325 14.41 38.03 -31.91
N THR A 326 13.62 38.94 -31.37
CA THR A 326 13.07 40.08 -32.12
C THR A 326 14.18 40.99 -32.65
N THR A 327 15.21 41.19 -31.85
CA THR A 327 16.37 42.01 -32.23
C THR A 327 17.22 41.32 -33.28
N GLN A 328 17.48 40.00 -33.18
CA GLN A 328 18.14 39.21 -34.21
C GLN A 328 17.33 39.21 -35.51
N GLY A 329 16.02 39.04 -35.43
CA GLY A 329 15.14 39.14 -36.59
C GLY A 329 15.22 40.53 -37.27
N MET A 330 15.26 41.60 -36.47
CA MET A 330 15.43 42.98 -36.96
C MET A 330 16.83 43.21 -37.54
N MET A 331 17.86 42.65 -36.98
CA MET A 331 19.24 42.72 -37.54
C MET A 331 19.35 41.94 -38.88
N ALA A 332 18.69 40.80 -38.98
CA ALA A 332 18.61 40.03 -40.20
C ALA A 332 17.86 40.78 -41.33
N MET A 333 17.00 41.71 -40.96
CA MET A 333 16.31 42.63 -41.87
C MET A 333 17.07 43.94 -42.12
N GLY A 334 18.31 44.05 -41.64
CA GLY A 334 19.17 45.21 -41.89
C GLY A 334 18.92 46.43 -40.99
N LEU A 335 18.22 46.27 -39.89
CA LEU A 335 17.99 47.33 -38.93
C LEU A 335 19.15 47.42 -37.91
N THR A 336 19.59 48.64 -37.60
CA THR A 336 20.62 48.87 -36.57
C THR A 336 20.01 48.83 -35.17
N PRO A 337 20.44 47.95 -34.28
CA PRO A 337 19.90 47.88 -32.91
C PRO A 337 20.29 49.06 -32.07
N SER A 338 19.42 49.50 -31.21
CA SER A 338 19.75 50.51 -30.18
C SER A 338 20.80 49.94 -29.20
N LEU A 339 21.51 50.84 -28.48
CA LEU A 339 22.49 50.43 -27.48
C LEU A 339 21.87 49.51 -26.39
N ALA A 340 20.61 49.75 -26.03
CA ALA A 340 19.87 48.91 -25.07
C ALA A 340 19.64 47.49 -25.61
N GLN A 341 19.39 47.34 -26.92
CA GLN A 341 19.23 46.06 -27.56
C GLN A 341 20.56 45.31 -27.67
N LEU A 342 21.66 46.01 -27.91
CA LEU A 342 23.00 45.44 -27.94
C LEU A 342 23.40 44.91 -26.52
N LEU A 343 23.08 45.68 -25.45
CA LEU A 343 23.31 45.25 -24.09
C LEU A 343 22.44 44.01 -23.74
N ALA A 344 21.19 44.00 -24.19
CA ALA A 344 20.31 42.83 -23.98
C ALA A 344 20.84 41.56 -24.68
N LEU A 345 21.36 41.72 -25.92
CA LEU A 345 22.00 40.63 -26.66
C LEU A 345 23.29 40.13 -26.00
N GLN A 346 24.08 41.03 -25.44
CA GLN A 346 25.29 40.67 -24.70
C GLN A 346 24.95 39.91 -23.43
N GLN A 347 23.95 40.36 -22.68
CA GLN A 347 23.48 39.72 -21.48
C GLN A 347 22.88 38.34 -21.78
N PHE A 348 22.11 38.23 -22.85
CA PHE A 348 21.56 36.96 -23.33
C PHE A 348 22.67 36.00 -23.71
N GLY A 349 23.67 36.43 -24.47
CA GLY A 349 24.84 35.62 -24.83
C GLY A 349 25.64 35.11 -23.62
N ALA A 350 25.81 35.96 -22.58
CA ALA A 350 26.42 35.56 -21.33
C ALA A 350 25.59 34.51 -20.58
N SER A 351 24.26 34.65 -20.58
CA SER A 351 23.35 33.68 -19.98
C SER A 351 23.38 32.35 -20.71
N VAL A 352 23.43 32.34 -22.06
CA VAL A 352 23.58 31.12 -22.87
C VAL A 352 24.92 30.44 -22.59
N ALA A 353 26.01 31.21 -22.53
CA ALA A 353 27.33 30.68 -22.18
C ALA A 353 27.36 30.08 -20.79
N GLY A 354 26.68 30.72 -19.81
CA GLY A 354 26.50 30.21 -18.48
C GLY A 354 25.76 28.88 -18.43
N LEU A 355 24.68 28.77 -19.26
CA LEU A 355 23.92 27.54 -19.39
C LEU A 355 24.76 26.41 -19.98
N ALA A 356 25.54 26.69 -21.02
CA ALA A 356 26.44 25.71 -21.64
C ALA A 356 27.57 25.27 -20.69
N ALA A 357 28.00 26.14 -19.79
CA ALA A 357 29.03 25.85 -18.79
C ALA A 357 28.55 24.97 -17.63
N LEU A 358 27.25 24.72 -17.48
CA LEU A 358 26.74 23.80 -16.46
C LEU A 358 27.34 22.41 -16.69
N PRO A 359 27.61 21.64 -15.62
CA PRO A 359 28.14 20.28 -15.77
C PRO A 359 27.18 19.39 -16.54
N ASP A 360 27.73 18.34 -17.16
CA ASP A 360 26.93 17.31 -17.80
C ASP A 360 26.21 16.52 -16.71
N VAL A 361 24.88 16.54 -16.75
CA VAL A 361 24.01 15.84 -15.81
C VAL A 361 22.99 15.06 -16.62
N ASN A 362 23.27 13.80 -16.85
CA ASN A 362 22.31 12.86 -17.39
C ASN A 362 21.78 12.02 -16.22
N VAL A 363 20.58 12.33 -15.76
CA VAL A 363 19.95 11.60 -14.65
C VAL A 363 19.56 10.20 -15.13
N PRO A 364 20.01 9.12 -14.50
CA PRO A 364 19.58 7.76 -14.83
C PRO A 364 18.05 7.63 -14.84
N VAL A 365 17.52 6.80 -15.74
CA VAL A 365 16.07 6.66 -15.99
C VAL A 365 15.29 6.36 -14.69
N ASP A 366 15.80 5.47 -13.89
CA ASP A 366 15.20 5.06 -12.62
C ASP A 366 15.20 6.16 -11.53
N LEU A 367 15.95 7.24 -11.74
CA LEU A 367 16.01 8.39 -10.85
C LEU A 367 15.23 9.61 -11.37
N ARG A 368 14.61 9.49 -12.54
CA ARG A 368 13.83 10.57 -13.15
C ARG A 368 12.40 10.55 -12.64
N GLY A 369 12.14 11.13 -11.50
CA GLY A 369 10.81 11.19 -10.87
C GLY A 369 10.91 11.50 -9.40
N THR A 370 9.88 11.19 -8.64
CA THR A 370 9.98 11.07 -7.20
C THR A 370 10.42 9.66 -6.85
N LEU A 371 11.28 9.51 -5.88
CA LEU A 371 11.76 8.20 -5.48
C LEU A 371 11.92 8.11 -3.96
N SER A 372 11.75 6.90 -3.48
CA SER A 372 12.10 6.51 -2.12
C SER A 372 12.77 5.13 -2.17
N ASP A 373 14.04 5.08 -1.80
CA ASP A 373 14.77 3.83 -1.61
C ASP A 373 14.95 3.62 -0.12
N GLN A 374 14.57 2.44 0.35
CA GLN A 374 14.65 2.09 1.76
C GLN A 374 15.35 0.76 1.95
N HIS A 375 16.34 0.73 2.83
CA HIS A 375 16.89 -0.48 3.39
C HIS A 375 16.45 -0.59 4.84
N VAL A 376 15.69 -1.62 5.15
CA VAL A 376 15.18 -1.86 6.50
C VAL A 376 15.79 -3.15 7.03
N ARG A 377 16.27 -3.13 8.26
CA ARG A 377 16.69 -4.33 8.98
C ARG A 377 16.04 -4.38 10.34
N ILE A 378 15.25 -5.41 10.59
CA ILE A 378 14.61 -5.66 11.86
C ILE A 378 15.26 -6.87 12.52
N LYS A 379 15.67 -6.70 13.77
CA LYS A 379 16.19 -7.78 14.61
C LYS A 379 15.32 -7.91 15.86
N SER A 380 15.06 -9.12 16.26
CA SER A 380 14.40 -9.41 17.54
C SER A 380 15.06 -10.61 18.19
N LYS A 381 15.24 -10.53 19.48
CA LYS A 381 15.64 -11.67 20.30
C LYS A 381 14.73 -11.69 21.53
N ALA A 382 14.31 -12.86 21.92
CA ALA A 382 13.47 -13.01 23.09
C ALA A 382 13.82 -14.24 23.92
N LEU A 383 13.65 -14.07 25.22
CA LEU A 383 13.54 -15.18 26.17
C LEU A 383 12.11 -15.20 26.69
N TYR A 384 11.51 -16.37 26.71
CA TYR A 384 10.12 -16.49 27.15
C TYR A 384 9.87 -17.81 27.87
N GLY A 385 8.79 -17.83 28.65
CA GLY A 385 8.31 -19.04 29.27
C GLY A 385 6.87 -18.90 29.73
N GLU A 386 6.17 -20.00 29.72
CA GLU A 386 4.86 -20.16 30.32
C GLU A 386 4.88 -21.32 31.35
N ALA A 387 4.28 -21.12 32.50
CA ALA A 387 4.03 -22.14 33.51
C ALA A 387 2.53 -22.43 33.56
N TYR A 388 2.21 -23.70 33.60
CA TYR A 388 0.85 -24.22 33.71
C TYR A 388 0.70 -24.91 35.04
N TYR A 389 -0.31 -24.52 35.83
CA TYR A 389 -0.57 -25.06 37.13
C TYR A 389 -2.02 -25.54 37.25
N ASP A 390 -2.19 -26.83 37.37
CA ASP A 390 -3.48 -27.45 37.65
C ASP A 390 -3.80 -27.30 39.13
N ILE A 391 -4.61 -26.27 39.47
CA ILE A 391 -5.05 -26.00 40.88
C ILE A 391 -5.84 -27.18 41.39
N ASN A 392 -6.65 -27.78 40.51
CA ASN A 392 -7.38 -29.02 40.70
C ASN A 392 -7.80 -29.56 39.33
N ASP A 393 -8.49 -30.70 39.29
CA ASP A 393 -8.89 -31.40 38.05
C ASP A 393 -9.73 -30.55 37.09
N THR A 394 -10.33 -29.46 37.57
CA THR A 394 -11.20 -28.59 36.76
C THR A 394 -10.66 -27.17 36.54
N THR A 395 -9.57 -26.82 37.22
CA THR A 395 -9.10 -25.42 37.23
C THR A 395 -7.60 -25.36 36.93
N LYS A 396 -7.23 -24.63 35.87
CA LYS A 396 -5.84 -24.40 35.45
C LYS A 396 -5.50 -22.93 35.48
N LEU A 397 -4.33 -22.60 36.01
CA LEU A 397 -3.70 -21.30 35.98
C LEU A 397 -2.55 -21.33 34.95
N THR A 398 -2.46 -20.32 34.08
CA THR A 398 -1.33 -20.10 33.17
C THR A 398 -0.66 -18.78 33.52
N LEU A 399 0.66 -18.80 33.65
CA LEU A 399 1.50 -17.62 33.86
C LEU A 399 2.56 -17.58 32.80
N GLY A 400 2.60 -16.50 32.01
CA GLY A 400 3.57 -16.29 30.93
C GLY A 400 4.41 -15.04 31.16
N LEU A 401 5.67 -15.10 30.77
CA LEU A 401 6.60 -13.97 30.74
C LEU A 401 7.47 -14.04 29.49
N ARG A 402 7.67 -12.88 28.85
CA ARG A 402 8.54 -12.73 27.69
C ARG A 402 9.34 -11.44 27.81
N TYR A 403 10.64 -11.54 27.62
CA TYR A 403 11.54 -10.42 27.47
C TYR A 403 12.02 -10.33 26.02
N ASP A 404 11.82 -9.18 25.39
CA ASP A 404 12.21 -8.88 24.02
C ASP A 404 13.32 -7.84 23.99
N ASP A 405 14.28 -8.04 23.09
CA ASP A 405 15.30 -7.09 22.64
C ASP A 405 15.03 -6.84 21.14
N LEU A 406 14.54 -5.64 20.83
CA LEU A 406 14.01 -5.24 19.52
C LEU A 406 14.96 -4.19 18.91
N GLY A 407 15.36 -4.39 17.67
CA GLY A 407 16.17 -3.43 16.92
C GLY A 407 15.59 -3.19 15.54
N ASN A 408 15.48 -1.92 15.15
CA ASN A 408 15.10 -1.48 13.83
C ASN A 408 16.14 -0.50 13.31
N ALA A 409 16.78 -0.83 12.19
CA ALA A 409 17.70 0.04 11.48
C ALA A 409 17.12 0.34 10.10
N THR A 410 16.94 1.62 9.80
CA THR A 410 16.38 2.07 8.52
C THR A 410 17.33 3.07 7.87
N THR A 411 17.64 2.85 6.62
CA THR A 411 18.30 3.82 5.75
C THR A 411 17.35 4.18 4.64
N THR A 412 17.05 5.46 4.49
CA THR A 412 16.15 5.96 3.45
C THR A 412 16.89 6.96 2.58
N PHE A 413 16.81 6.79 1.27
CA PHE A 413 17.25 7.76 0.29
C PHE A 413 16.03 8.34 -0.44
N ASN A 414 15.84 9.65 -0.35
CA ASN A 414 14.78 10.39 -1.01
C ASN A 414 15.41 11.42 -1.94
N GLY A 415 15.22 11.29 -3.23
CA GLY A 415 15.93 12.17 -4.16
C GLY A 415 15.15 12.46 -5.43
N GLY A 416 15.14 11.54 -6.35
CA GLY A 416 14.54 11.74 -7.66
C GLY A 416 15.22 12.85 -8.46
N LEU A 417 14.45 13.68 -9.13
CA LEU A 417 14.97 14.81 -9.93
C LEU A 417 15.78 15.82 -9.09
N LEU A 418 15.56 15.89 -7.77
CA LEU A 418 16.34 16.74 -6.89
C LEU A 418 17.80 16.25 -6.74
N ALA A 419 18.03 14.95 -6.94
CA ALA A 419 19.39 14.41 -6.99
C ALA A 419 20.23 15.03 -8.13
N SER A 420 19.59 15.58 -9.15
CA SER A 420 20.29 16.30 -10.23
C SER A 420 21.04 17.53 -9.73
N ALA A 421 20.58 18.18 -8.65
CA ALA A 421 21.31 19.29 -8.06
C ALA A 421 22.61 18.81 -7.38
N TRP A 422 22.59 17.64 -6.76
CA TRP A 422 23.77 17.00 -6.17
C TRP A 422 24.79 16.60 -7.24
N ILE A 423 24.33 15.97 -8.33
CA ILE A 423 25.18 15.58 -9.46
C ILE A 423 25.78 16.83 -10.10
N ALA A 424 24.99 17.90 -10.29
CA ALA A 424 25.46 19.17 -10.82
C ALA A 424 26.54 19.84 -9.92
N ALA A 425 26.51 19.61 -8.63
CA ALA A 425 27.51 20.05 -7.69
C ALA A 425 28.77 19.19 -7.64
N GLY A 426 28.90 18.19 -8.52
CA GLY A 426 30.06 17.28 -8.60
C GLY A 426 29.98 16.10 -7.63
N GLY A 427 28.79 15.81 -7.11
CA GLY A 427 28.55 14.61 -6.31
C GLY A 427 28.71 13.33 -7.14
N PRO A 428 29.16 12.21 -6.54
CA PRO A 428 29.35 10.97 -7.26
C PRO A 428 28.05 10.41 -7.82
N LEU A 429 28.08 9.92 -9.06
CA LEU A 429 27.03 9.13 -9.65
C LEU A 429 27.05 7.71 -9.02
N TYR A 430 26.27 7.52 -8.00
CA TYR A 430 25.61 6.27 -7.59
C TYR A 430 26.33 4.91 -7.60
N GLU A 431 27.53 4.80 -7.12
CA GLU A 431 27.98 3.48 -6.63
C GLU A 431 27.39 3.14 -5.25
N ASN A 432 26.95 4.18 -4.48
CA ASN A 432 26.25 4.01 -3.20
C ASN A 432 25.20 5.10 -3.02
N ARG A 433 23.97 4.85 -3.48
CA ARG A 433 22.82 5.76 -3.30
C ARG A 433 22.54 6.10 -1.84
N MET A 434 22.92 5.19 -0.94
CA MET A 434 22.68 5.30 0.49
C MET A 434 23.72 6.15 1.25
N ASP A 435 24.69 6.75 0.56
CA ASP A 435 25.74 7.56 1.17
C ASP A 435 25.73 9.02 0.72
N VAL A 436 24.58 9.52 0.19
CA VAL A 436 24.48 10.90 -0.31
C VAL A 436 24.16 11.85 0.84
N PRO A 437 25.09 12.71 1.31
CA PRO A 437 24.84 13.62 2.41
C PRO A 437 23.63 14.55 2.13
N GLY A 438 22.72 14.64 3.09
CA GLY A 438 21.53 15.49 3.01
C GLY A 438 20.35 14.89 2.21
N LEU A 439 20.55 13.76 1.51
CA LEU A 439 19.47 13.02 0.84
C LEU A 439 19.29 11.62 1.47
N THR A 440 20.29 11.15 2.20
CA THR A 440 20.24 9.87 2.91
C THR A 440 19.98 10.11 4.39
N LEU A 441 19.03 9.41 4.91
CA LEU A 441 18.64 9.41 6.32
C LEU A 441 18.93 8.02 6.87
N TYR A 442 19.63 7.96 7.99
CA TYR A 442 19.94 6.73 8.69
C TYR A 442 19.55 6.86 10.15
N ASP A 443 18.80 5.90 10.65
CA ASP A 443 18.48 5.85 12.07
C ASP A 443 18.43 4.41 12.58
N ILE A 444 18.70 4.25 13.87
CA ILE A 444 18.62 2.97 14.58
C ILE A 444 17.76 3.21 15.82
N GLN A 445 16.75 2.36 15.98
CA GLN A 445 15.99 2.26 17.21
C GLN A 445 16.25 0.92 17.87
N GLU A 446 16.59 0.96 19.14
CA GLU A 446 16.78 -0.23 19.99
C GLU A 446 15.87 -0.09 21.21
N GLU A 447 15.06 -1.09 21.45
CA GLU A 447 14.07 -1.10 22.52
C GLU A 447 14.05 -2.44 23.22
N THR A 448 13.69 -2.44 24.49
CA THR A 448 13.40 -3.66 25.22
C THR A 448 11.97 -3.66 25.74
N ALA A 449 11.35 -4.84 25.75
CA ALA A 449 9.99 -4.99 26.25
C ALA A 449 9.89 -6.20 27.17
N VAL A 450 9.01 -6.07 28.17
CA VAL A 450 8.63 -7.18 29.05
C VAL A 450 7.12 -7.35 28.91
N ASN A 451 6.72 -8.50 28.40
CA ASN A 451 5.33 -8.84 28.20
C ASN A 451 4.93 -10.01 29.11
N GLY A 452 3.71 -10.00 29.57
CA GLY A 452 3.19 -10.99 30.49
C GLY A 452 1.81 -11.50 30.14
N LYS A 453 1.49 -12.67 30.71
CA LYS A 453 0.16 -13.28 30.60
C LYS A 453 -0.19 -13.93 31.92
N ILE A 454 -1.40 -13.68 32.37
CA ILE A 454 -2.06 -14.46 33.40
C ILE A 454 -3.42 -14.92 32.88
N ALA A 455 -3.69 -16.21 32.95
CA ALA A 455 -4.97 -16.74 32.52
C ALA A 455 -5.43 -17.83 33.50
N ILE A 456 -6.71 -17.82 33.80
CA ILE A 456 -7.37 -18.87 34.58
C ILE A 456 -8.49 -19.45 33.73
N GLN A 457 -8.53 -20.78 33.64
CA GLN A 457 -9.63 -21.50 33.01
C GLN A 457 -10.25 -22.46 34.00
N LYS A 458 -11.57 -22.63 33.93
CA LYS A 458 -12.32 -23.50 34.80
C LYS A 458 -13.40 -24.24 34.03
N TYR A 459 -13.39 -25.54 34.16
CA TYR A 459 -14.50 -26.41 33.74
C TYR A 459 -15.58 -26.36 34.81
N LEU A 460 -16.74 -25.82 34.46
CA LEU A 460 -17.93 -25.81 35.33
C LEU A 460 -18.65 -27.16 35.26
N GLN A 461 -18.56 -27.81 34.12
CA GLN A 461 -19.00 -29.16 33.78
C GLN A 461 -18.03 -29.71 32.75
N ASP A 462 -18.05 -31.00 32.47
CA ASP A 462 -17.13 -31.65 31.52
C ASP A 462 -17.09 -30.95 30.14
N ASP A 463 -18.22 -30.42 29.69
CA ASP A 463 -18.40 -29.78 28.39
C ASP A 463 -18.57 -28.24 28.44
N VAL A 464 -18.35 -27.61 29.59
CA VAL A 464 -18.53 -26.16 29.81
C VAL A 464 -17.32 -25.58 30.51
N MET A 465 -16.54 -24.78 29.77
CA MET A 465 -15.35 -24.11 30.25
C MET A 465 -15.52 -22.60 30.18
N VAL A 466 -15.15 -21.90 31.25
CA VAL A 466 -15.00 -20.45 31.31
C VAL A 466 -13.54 -20.09 31.52
N TYR A 467 -13.14 -18.94 31.00
CA TYR A 467 -11.79 -18.41 31.20
C TYR A 467 -11.78 -16.91 31.40
N ALA A 468 -10.74 -16.44 32.04
CA ALA A 468 -10.37 -15.04 32.14
C ALA A 468 -8.88 -14.91 31.91
N SER A 469 -8.46 -13.91 31.15
CA SER A 469 -7.04 -13.62 30.91
C SER A 469 -6.73 -12.13 30.90
N TYR A 470 -5.49 -11.82 31.30
CA TYR A 470 -4.85 -10.54 31.10
C TYR A 470 -3.52 -10.79 30.37
N THR A 471 -3.31 -10.11 29.26
CA THR A 471 -2.13 -10.31 28.42
C THR A 471 -1.61 -8.96 27.95
N THR A 472 -0.28 -8.78 27.96
CA THR A 472 0.38 -7.62 27.37
C THR A 472 1.23 -8.02 26.17
N ALA A 473 1.37 -7.13 25.20
CA ALA A 473 2.21 -7.29 24.02
C ALA A 473 2.84 -5.94 23.62
N THR A 474 4.00 -5.99 23.00
CA THR A 474 4.71 -4.81 22.49
C THR A 474 5.12 -5.04 21.05
N LYS A 475 4.89 -4.04 20.21
CA LYS A 475 5.44 -3.92 18.86
C LYS A 475 6.46 -2.79 18.85
N GLY A 476 7.68 -3.06 18.39
CA GLY A 476 8.76 -2.06 18.36
C GLY A 476 8.42 -0.87 17.48
N GLY A 477 8.95 0.29 17.86
CA GLY A 477 8.90 1.52 17.09
C GLY A 477 9.74 1.45 15.80
N GLY A 478 9.75 2.54 15.07
CA GLY A 478 10.46 2.63 13.80
C GLY A 478 10.64 4.07 13.35
N ILE A 479 10.94 4.22 12.07
CA ILE A 479 11.27 5.50 11.48
C ILE A 479 10.36 5.75 10.30
N ASN A 480 9.78 6.94 10.27
CA ASN A 480 9.03 7.39 9.12
C ASN A 480 9.98 7.58 7.93
N GLY A 481 9.54 7.10 6.77
CA GLY A 481 10.25 7.35 5.51
C GLY A 481 10.11 8.81 5.08
N GLY A 482 10.85 9.16 4.03
CA GLY A 482 10.64 10.43 3.37
C GLY A 482 11.53 11.58 3.86
N ASN A 483 11.07 12.82 3.59
CA ASN A 483 11.82 14.04 3.90
C ASN A 483 11.72 14.47 5.37
N ASP A 484 10.88 13.79 6.15
CA ASP A 484 10.72 14.00 7.58
C ASP A 484 10.89 12.67 8.32
N PRO A 485 12.13 12.35 8.72
CA PRO A 485 12.47 11.07 9.31
C PRO A 485 12.12 10.98 10.79
N ALA A 486 11.04 11.62 11.23
CA ALA A 486 10.62 11.55 12.62
C ALA A 486 10.42 10.09 13.04
N PRO A 487 11.03 9.65 14.14
CA PRO A 487 10.76 8.33 14.67
C PRO A 487 9.31 8.26 15.16
N TYR A 488 8.75 7.07 15.13
CA TYR A 488 7.51 6.76 15.84
C TYR A 488 7.79 5.77 16.96
N ASP A 489 7.06 5.94 18.04
CA ASP A 489 7.24 5.17 19.26
C ASP A 489 6.71 3.73 19.11
N LYS A 490 7.08 2.87 20.05
CA LYS A 490 6.52 1.51 20.16
C LYS A 490 5.01 1.55 20.44
N GLU A 491 4.35 0.48 20.09
CA GLU A 491 2.96 0.20 20.42
C GLU A 491 2.91 -0.83 21.53
N ASP A 492 2.31 -0.47 22.66
CA ASP A 492 2.07 -1.36 23.79
C ASP A 492 0.57 -1.66 23.90
N THR A 493 0.22 -2.93 24.05
CA THR A 493 -1.16 -3.42 24.12
C THR A 493 -1.39 -4.17 25.38
N ALA A 494 -2.52 -3.94 26.05
CA ALA A 494 -3.00 -4.70 27.20
C ALA A 494 -4.43 -5.19 26.92
N VAL A 495 -4.66 -6.49 27.06
CA VAL A 495 -5.95 -7.13 26.78
C VAL A 495 -6.48 -7.84 28.01
N ILE A 496 -7.71 -7.52 28.36
CA ILE A 496 -8.53 -8.30 29.31
C ILE A 496 -9.57 -9.07 28.48
N ASP A 497 -9.67 -10.37 28.69
CA ASP A 497 -10.58 -11.24 27.94
C ASP A 497 -11.29 -12.22 28.88
N PHE A 498 -12.63 -12.31 28.76
CA PHE A 498 -13.48 -13.26 29.47
C PHE A 498 -14.26 -14.08 28.46
N GLY A 499 -14.17 -15.40 28.53
CA GLY A 499 -14.82 -16.24 27.56
C GLY A 499 -15.49 -17.48 28.12
N LEU A 500 -16.38 -18.02 27.28
CA LEU A 500 -17.10 -19.27 27.47
C LEU A 500 -16.88 -20.17 26.27
N LYS A 501 -16.55 -21.45 26.53
CA LYS A 501 -16.56 -22.52 25.52
C LYS A 501 -17.43 -23.64 26.02
N ALA A 502 -18.47 -24.00 25.29
CA ALA A 502 -19.45 -24.94 25.71
C ALA A 502 -19.96 -25.87 24.62
N LYS A 503 -20.14 -27.15 24.99
CA LYS A 503 -21.00 -28.08 24.27
C LYS A 503 -22.28 -28.22 25.08
N LEU A 504 -23.41 -27.88 24.51
CA LEU A 504 -24.69 -27.84 25.16
C LEU A 504 -25.67 -28.79 24.45
N LEU A 505 -26.82 -29.08 25.11
CA LEU A 505 -27.87 -29.91 24.54
C LEU A 505 -27.35 -31.30 24.08
N ASP A 506 -26.60 -31.97 24.94
CA ASP A 506 -25.98 -33.29 24.68
C ASP A 506 -25.08 -33.27 23.41
N GLY A 507 -24.38 -32.13 23.16
CA GLY A 507 -23.50 -31.97 22.02
C GLY A 507 -24.18 -31.41 20.75
N ALA A 508 -25.49 -31.22 20.77
CA ALA A 508 -26.21 -30.62 19.63
C ALA A 508 -25.93 -29.14 19.43
N MET A 509 -25.31 -28.48 20.40
CA MET A 509 -24.92 -27.06 20.28
C MET A 509 -23.48 -26.85 20.74
N LEU A 510 -22.67 -26.24 19.88
CA LEU A 510 -21.35 -25.70 20.20
C LEU A 510 -21.47 -24.20 20.32
N LEU A 511 -20.98 -23.63 21.44
CA LEU A 511 -21.00 -22.20 21.72
C LEU A 511 -19.63 -21.76 22.23
N ASN A 512 -18.99 -20.85 21.51
CA ASN A 512 -17.81 -20.12 21.95
C ASN A 512 -18.13 -18.64 21.89
N MET A 513 -17.90 -17.90 22.94
CA MET A 513 -18.07 -16.45 22.97
C MET A 513 -17.14 -15.81 23.99
N ASN A 514 -16.75 -14.59 23.73
CA ASN A 514 -15.97 -13.78 24.65
C ASN A 514 -16.32 -12.30 24.56
N ILE A 515 -16.03 -11.61 25.63
CA ILE A 515 -15.99 -10.16 25.73
C ILE A 515 -14.58 -9.75 26.10
N TYR A 516 -14.07 -8.76 25.41
CA TYR A 516 -12.71 -8.27 25.63
C TYR A 516 -12.65 -6.77 25.65
N GLN A 517 -11.65 -6.25 26.35
CA GLN A 517 -11.20 -4.87 26.26
C GLN A 517 -9.71 -4.88 25.92
N ASN A 518 -9.33 -4.09 24.94
CA ASN A 518 -7.98 -3.95 24.45
C ASN A 518 -7.58 -2.47 24.54
N ASP A 519 -6.64 -2.17 25.45
CA ASP A 519 -6.07 -0.85 25.61
C ASP A 519 -4.75 -0.79 24.83
N ASN A 520 -4.67 0.04 23.80
CA ASN A 520 -3.50 0.26 22.98
C ASN A 520 -2.89 1.61 23.30
N SER A 521 -1.63 1.63 23.70
CA SER A 521 -0.84 2.85 23.85
C SER A 521 0.17 2.95 22.72
N GLY A 522 0.18 4.08 22.04
CA GLY A 522 1.05 4.31 20.89
C GLY A 522 0.69 3.51 19.64
N MET A 523 -0.56 3.10 19.46
CA MET A 523 -1.03 2.41 18.26
C MET A 523 -0.64 3.19 17.01
N LEU A 524 -0.14 2.48 16.00
CA LEU A 524 0.29 3.10 14.74
C LEU A 524 -0.88 3.32 13.79
N LEU A 525 -1.08 4.57 13.40
CA LEU A 525 -1.95 4.94 12.29
C LEU A 525 -1.10 5.46 11.13
N ASP A 526 -1.39 4.94 9.94
CA ASP A 526 -0.80 5.40 8.69
C ASP A 526 -1.60 6.58 8.14
N THR A 527 -0.90 7.62 7.76
CA THR A 527 -1.46 8.78 7.06
C THR A 527 -0.51 9.18 5.94
N ILE A 528 -1.01 9.91 4.95
CA ILE A 528 -0.17 10.43 3.87
C ILE A 528 0.15 11.89 4.17
N ARG A 529 1.43 12.20 4.31
CA ARG A 529 1.95 13.51 4.59
C ARG A 529 2.98 13.92 3.55
N ASN A 530 2.81 15.08 2.92
CA ASN A 530 3.75 15.56 1.88
C ASN A 530 4.14 14.52 0.83
N THR A 531 3.16 13.80 0.27
CA THR A 531 3.33 12.73 -0.74
C THR A 531 3.90 11.40 -0.24
N GLN A 532 4.05 11.25 1.06
CA GLN A 532 4.66 10.05 1.65
C GLN A 532 3.78 9.49 2.76
N SER A 533 3.87 8.18 2.94
CA SER A 533 3.26 7.50 4.08
C SER A 533 3.99 7.92 5.36
N PHE A 534 3.24 8.30 6.37
CA PHE A 534 3.72 8.77 7.65
C PHE A 534 2.94 8.11 8.78
N ASN A 535 3.65 7.46 9.69
CA ASN A 535 3.05 6.84 10.86
C ASN A 535 2.99 7.83 12.02
N ILE A 536 1.85 7.86 12.69
CA ILE A 536 1.62 8.59 13.93
C ILE A 536 1.20 7.64 15.03
N ASN A 537 1.58 7.91 16.26
CA ASN A 537 1.16 7.15 17.42
C ASN A 537 -0.11 7.78 18.03
N VAL A 538 -1.10 6.94 18.31
CA VAL A 538 -2.32 7.29 19.03
C VAL A 538 -2.56 6.28 20.14
N ASP A 539 -3.26 6.68 21.20
CA ASP A 539 -3.83 5.72 22.13
C ASP A 539 -5.25 5.39 21.67
N ALA A 540 -5.63 4.13 21.78
CA ALA A 540 -6.94 3.66 21.35
C ALA A 540 -7.47 2.59 22.29
N GLU A 541 -8.79 2.58 22.51
CA GLU A 541 -9.51 1.55 23.25
C GLU A 541 -10.41 0.78 22.28
N VAL A 542 -10.41 -0.54 22.42
CA VAL A 542 -11.27 -1.44 21.64
C VAL A 542 -11.99 -2.38 22.58
N THR A 543 -13.30 -2.26 22.67
CA THR A 543 -14.15 -3.19 23.42
C THR A 543 -14.95 -4.04 22.45
N GLY A 544 -14.92 -5.36 22.59
CA GLY A 544 -15.61 -6.26 21.68
C GLY A 544 -16.36 -7.40 22.37
N PHE A 545 -17.45 -7.81 21.72
CA PHE A 545 -18.18 -9.03 22.03
C PHE A 545 -18.27 -9.88 20.76
N GLU A 546 -17.62 -11.03 20.79
CA GLU A 546 -17.58 -11.92 19.65
C GLU A 546 -18.00 -13.34 20.01
N GLY A 547 -18.40 -14.11 19.01
CA GLY A 547 -18.71 -15.50 19.23
C GLY A 547 -19.03 -16.29 17.98
N LEU A 548 -19.08 -17.60 18.22
CA LEU A 548 -19.46 -18.62 17.26
C LEU A 548 -20.44 -19.58 17.92
N MET A 549 -21.53 -19.85 17.23
CA MET A 549 -22.49 -20.86 17.61
C MET A 549 -22.76 -21.80 16.43
N LYS A 550 -22.70 -23.09 16.71
CA LYS A 550 -23.15 -24.12 15.78
C LYS A 550 -24.21 -24.97 16.44
N VAL A 551 -25.36 -25.09 15.78
CA VAL A 551 -26.50 -25.89 16.28
C VAL A 551 -26.85 -26.96 15.28
N PHE A 552 -26.89 -28.21 15.73
CA PHE A 552 -27.45 -29.33 14.99
C PHE A 552 -28.94 -29.44 15.34
N LEU A 553 -29.79 -28.99 14.44
CA LEU A 553 -31.27 -29.07 14.60
C LEU A 553 -31.78 -30.49 14.41
N SER A 554 -31.03 -31.29 13.66
CA SER A 554 -31.21 -32.73 13.46
C SER A 554 -29.89 -33.35 12.97
N ASP A 555 -29.86 -34.67 12.77
CA ASP A 555 -28.71 -35.37 12.18
C ASP A 555 -28.35 -34.86 10.77
N THR A 556 -29.29 -34.19 10.12
CA THR A 556 -29.11 -33.71 8.73
C THR A 556 -29.15 -32.19 8.59
N THR A 557 -29.45 -31.45 9.65
CA THR A 557 -29.63 -30.00 9.57
C THR A 557 -28.78 -29.28 10.60
N SER A 558 -27.96 -28.32 10.16
CA SER A 558 -27.20 -27.48 11.07
C SER A 558 -27.26 -25.99 10.68
N VAL A 559 -27.09 -25.16 11.70
CA VAL A 559 -26.98 -23.69 11.61
C VAL A 559 -25.67 -23.29 12.23
N ASP A 560 -24.89 -22.48 11.51
CA ASP A 560 -23.68 -21.82 12.01
C ASP A 560 -23.98 -20.30 12.09
N LEU A 561 -23.65 -19.68 13.19
CA LEU A 561 -23.72 -18.23 13.44
C LEU A 561 -22.37 -17.74 13.97
N THR A 562 -21.82 -16.69 13.38
CA THR A 562 -20.71 -15.93 13.96
C THR A 562 -21.14 -14.48 14.12
N TRP A 563 -20.63 -13.79 15.13
CA TRP A 563 -20.88 -12.38 15.35
C TRP A 563 -19.67 -11.70 15.94
N LEU A 564 -19.54 -10.41 15.62
CA LEU A 564 -18.62 -9.47 16.22
C LEU A 564 -19.36 -8.14 16.38
N PHE A 565 -19.42 -7.66 17.60
CA PHE A 565 -19.81 -6.31 17.96
C PHE A 565 -18.61 -5.65 18.60
N VAL A 566 -18.18 -4.53 18.08
CA VAL A 566 -16.96 -3.85 18.50
C VAL A 566 -17.19 -2.35 18.57
N ASP A 567 -16.64 -1.73 19.60
CA ASP A 567 -16.52 -0.29 19.76
C ASP A 567 -15.01 0.02 19.82
N ALA A 568 -14.54 0.87 18.93
CA ALA A 568 -13.11 1.09 18.73
C ALA A 568 -12.84 2.60 18.49
N GLU A 569 -12.27 3.25 19.49
CA GLU A 569 -12.14 4.71 19.56
C GLU A 569 -10.69 5.14 19.84
N ILE A 570 -10.27 6.26 19.25
CA ILE A 570 -9.01 6.94 19.59
C ILE A 570 -9.22 7.74 20.86
N THR A 571 -8.45 7.43 21.90
CA THR A 571 -8.60 8.03 23.25
C THR A 571 -7.63 9.18 23.53
N SER A 572 -6.48 9.22 22.83
CA SER A 572 -5.49 10.29 23.01
C SER A 572 -5.85 11.58 22.26
N ASP A 573 -5.50 12.75 22.82
CA ASP A 573 -5.55 14.05 22.12
C ASP A 573 -4.35 14.18 21.14
N THR A 574 -4.12 13.13 20.33
CA THR A 574 -3.11 13.20 19.28
C THR A 574 -3.59 14.14 18.19
N ARG A 575 -2.74 15.12 17.87
CA ARG A 575 -3.06 16.15 16.88
C ARG A 575 -2.19 16.01 15.66
N THR A 576 -2.82 15.96 14.51
CA THR A 576 -2.13 15.89 13.21
C THR A 576 -2.83 16.75 12.17
N GLY A 577 -2.06 17.19 11.18
CA GLY A 577 -2.60 17.98 10.08
C GLY A 577 -3.49 17.13 9.17
N ASN A 578 -4.68 17.59 8.90
CA ASN A 578 -5.55 16.99 7.89
C ASN A 578 -5.24 17.62 6.52
N TYR A 579 -4.62 16.85 5.65
CA TYR A 579 -4.23 17.33 4.31
C TYR A 579 -5.38 17.45 3.33
N LEU A 580 -6.48 16.78 3.61
CA LEU A 580 -7.64 16.77 2.75
C LEU A 580 -8.65 17.84 3.14
N GLU A 581 -8.67 18.20 4.42
CA GLU A 581 -9.42 19.34 4.95
C GLU A 581 -8.54 20.07 5.96
N PRO A 582 -8.22 21.35 5.74
CA PRO A 582 -7.47 22.11 6.71
C PRO A 582 -8.22 22.16 8.03
N ALA A 583 -7.53 21.73 9.06
CA ALA A 583 -8.11 21.56 10.37
C ALA A 583 -8.62 22.88 10.96
N GLY A 584 -9.79 22.82 11.55
CA GLY A 584 -10.45 23.97 12.18
C GLY A 584 -11.00 25.00 11.19
N ALA A 585 -11.00 24.68 9.91
CA ALA A 585 -11.69 25.49 8.92
C ALA A 585 -13.15 25.04 8.83
N THR A 586 -14.07 25.92 9.19
CA THR A 586 -15.51 25.65 9.12
C THR A 586 -16.11 26.00 7.76
N GLY A 587 -15.28 26.52 6.85
CA GLY A 587 -15.71 26.85 5.49
C GLY A 587 -14.66 27.65 4.71
N ILE A 588 -14.86 27.70 3.41
CA ILE A 588 -14.09 28.54 2.51
C ILE A 588 -14.75 29.91 2.49
N VAL A 589 -14.05 30.91 3.02
CA VAL A 589 -14.58 32.28 3.08
C VAL A 589 -14.40 33.01 1.75
N GLN A 590 -13.31 32.78 1.07
CA GLN A 590 -13.01 33.43 -0.19
C GLN A 590 -11.93 32.69 -0.99
N TYR A 591 -12.15 32.56 -2.29
CA TYR A 591 -11.06 32.18 -3.20
C TYR A 591 -10.12 33.38 -3.41
N LEU A 592 -8.83 33.13 -3.22
CA LEU A 592 -7.79 34.11 -3.49
C LEU A 592 -7.25 33.95 -4.90
N GLY A 593 -7.34 35.02 -5.66
CA GLY A 593 -6.80 35.11 -7.00
C GLY A 593 -7.85 35.06 -8.10
N PRO A 594 -7.54 35.60 -9.27
CA PRO A 594 -8.39 35.46 -10.43
C PRO A 594 -8.43 33.98 -10.77
N VAL A 595 -9.63 33.45 -10.95
CA VAL A 595 -9.82 32.27 -11.80
C VAL A 595 -9.15 32.65 -13.11
N ASP A 596 -8.03 32.03 -13.42
CA ASP A 596 -7.35 32.34 -14.67
C ASP A 596 -8.32 32.08 -15.81
N PRO A 597 -8.74 33.13 -16.53
CA PRO A 597 -9.68 32.97 -17.63
C PRO A 597 -9.14 32.09 -18.78
N ASN A 598 -7.86 31.76 -18.77
CA ASN A 598 -7.21 30.90 -19.75
C ASN A 598 -7.04 29.46 -19.25
N GLY A 599 -7.57 29.14 -18.07
CA GLY A 599 -7.49 27.77 -17.52
C GLY A 599 -6.06 27.34 -17.17
N THR A 600 -5.13 28.26 -16.99
CA THR A 600 -3.76 27.95 -16.55
C THR A 600 -3.71 27.58 -15.06
N GLY A 601 -4.84 27.72 -14.35
CA GLY A 601 -5.15 27.06 -13.05
C GLY A 601 -4.17 27.18 -11.93
N PHE A 602 -3.20 28.06 -12.04
CA PHE A 602 -2.13 28.12 -11.08
C PHE A 602 -2.56 28.66 -9.70
N LEU A 603 -3.80 29.18 -9.55
CA LEU A 603 -4.04 30.03 -8.41
C LEU A 603 -5.46 30.06 -7.88
N THR A 604 -5.96 28.98 -7.42
CA THR A 604 -7.09 29.05 -6.51
C THR A 604 -6.61 28.80 -5.09
N GLY A 605 -6.27 29.86 -4.39
CA GLY A 605 -6.18 29.87 -2.93
C GLY A 605 -7.55 30.12 -2.34
N ALA A 606 -7.77 29.62 -1.12
CA ALA A 606 -8.93 29.94 -0.32
C ALA A 606 -8.50 30.47 1.05
N VAL A 607 -9.27 31.40 1.59
CA VAL A 607 -9.11 31.88 2.96
C VAL A 607 -10.20 31.23 3.78
N PHE A 608 -9.82 30.57 4.86
CA PHE A 608 -10.76 30.00 5.81
C PHE A 608 -11.23 31.03 6.83
N ASP A 609 -12.31 30.75 7.50
CA ASP A 609 -12.90 31.59 8.54
C ASP A 609 -11.93 31.89 9.71
N ASN A 610 -10.95 31.01 9.93
CA ASN A 610 -9.86 31.24 10.89
C ASN A 610 -8.74 32.11 10.35
N GLY A 611 -8.88 32.70 9.15
CA GLY A 611 -7.88 33.56 8.52
C GLY A 611 -6.72 32.82 7.87
N GLN A 612 -6.75 31.49 7.85
CA GLN A 612 -5.73 30.68 7.18
C GLN A 612 -5.92 30.68 5.68
N VAL A 613 -4.80 30.76 4.97
CA VAL A 613 -4.78 30.69 3.51
C VAL A 613 -4.43 29.28 3.10
N TRP A 614 -5.34 28.63 2.40
CA TRP A 614 -5.13 27.34 1.78
C TRP A 614 -5.01 27.49 0.27
N TYR A 615 -4.04 26.84 -0.27
CA TYR A 615 -3.82 26.84 -1.70
C TYR A 615 -3.95 25.45 -2.28
N LYS A 616 -4.72 25.35 -3.35
CA LYS A 616 -5.05 24.10 -4.00
C LYS A 616 -4.01 23.69 -4.99
N SER A 617 -2.86 23.30 -4.61
CA SER A 617 -2.04 22.54 -5.49
C SER A 617 -0.98 21.78 -4.76
N GLY A 618 -0.94 20.60 -5.14
CA GLY A 618 -0.01 19.61 -4.80
C GLY A 618 1.19 19.96 -4.02
N GLY A 619 1.14 19.71 -2.81
CA GLY A 619 2.09 19.20 -1.90
C GLY A 619 3.58 19.37 -2.05
N PHE A 620 4.03 20.29 -2.83
CA PHE A 620 5.42 20.63 -2.72
C PHE A 620 5.57 21.66 -1.63
N ASN A 621 6.44 21.32 -0.71
CA ASN A 621 6.86 22.24 0.29
C ASN A 621 7.18 23.56 -0.32
N CYS A 622 6.57 24.63 0.11
CA CYS A 622 6.73 25.94 -0.35
C CYS A 622 8.13 26.37 -0.40
N LEU A 623 8.69 25.94 -1.38
CA LEU A 623 9.85 26.01 -1.66
C LEU A 623 10.72 26.98 -1.97
N THR A 624 11.02 27.49 -0.91
CA THR A 624 12.29 28.15 -0.64
C THR A 624 13.53 27.38 -1.12
N PRO A 625 13.64 26.08 -1.10
CA PRO A 625 14.84 25.42 -1.64
C PRO A 625 15.04 25.54 -3.14
N LEU A 626 14.01 25.83 -3.92
CA LEU A 626 14.11 25.95 -5.37
C LEU A 626 14.14 27.39 -5.89
N GLY A 627 14.23 28.38 -4.99
CA GLY A 627 14.33 29.79 -5.38
C GLY A 627 13.05 30.39 -5.98
N PHE A 628 11.90 29.78 -5.76
CA PHE A 628 10.63 30.29 -6.21
C PHE A 628 10.13 31.42 -5.30
N ASN A 629 9.67 32.49 -5.92
CA ASN A 629 9.07 33.61 -5.22
C ASN A 629 7.66 33.22 -4.74
N PRO A 630 7.34 33.30 -3.43
CA PRO A 630 5.98 33.09 -2.94
C PRO A 630 4.94 33.98 -3.62
N ALA A 631 5.34 35.16 -4.09
CA ALA A 631 4.49 36.02 -4.91
C ALA A 631 4.19 35.47 -6.31
N ALA A 632 4.89 34.44 -6.74
CA ALA A 632 4.65 33.78 -8.03
C ALA A 632 3.71 32.58 -7.93
N ASN A 633 3.07 32.40 -6.78
CA ASN A 633 1.92 31.51 -6.62
C ASN A 633 2.20 30.01 -6.64
N ILE A 634 3.18 29.57 -5.92
CA ILE A 634 3.42 28.16 -5.63
C ILE A 634 2.99 27.85 -4.21
N PHE A 635 2.21 26.84 -4.08
CA PHE A 635 1.31 26.56 -2.99
C PHE A 635 1.85 25.59 -1.99
N CYS A 636 1.69 25.93 -0.72
CA CYS A 636 1.91 25.05 0.40
C CYS A 636 0.63 24.69 1.08
N PRO A 637 0.31 23.45 1.20
CA PRO A 637 -0.65 23.06 2.20
C PRO A 637 -0.08 23.39 3.58
N LEU A 638 -0.71 24.36 4.25
CA LEU A 638 -0.43 24.66 5.65
C LEU A 638 -1.13 23.67 6.59
N SER A 639 -1.28 22.42 6.16
CA SER A 639 -1.98 21.38 6.90
C SER A 639 -1.43 21.13 8.31
N GLU A 640 -0.17 21.45 8.54
CA GLU A 640 0.44 21.32 9.86
C GLU A 640 0.23 22.54 10.77
N ALA A 641 -0.16 23.66 10.22
CA ALA A 641 -0.33 24.89 11.00
C ALA A 641 -1.55 24.82 11.95
N ASN A 642 -2.55 23.98 11.65
CA ASN A 642 -3.70 23.74 12.51
C ASN A 642 -3.98 22.24 12.63
N PRO A 643 -3.22 21.51 13.45
CA PRO A 643 -3.47 20.08 13.65
C PRO A 643 -4.82 19.85 14.37
N VAL A 644 -5.61 18.93 13.86
CA VAL A 644 -6.88 18.46 14.46
C VAL A 644 -6.58 17.39 15.48
N SER A 645 -7.37 17.38 16.57
CA SER A 645 -7.41 16.26 17.49
C SER A 645 -8.12 15.07 16.83
N LEU A 646 -7.55 13.90 16.99
CA LEU A 646 -8.18 12.64 16.59
C LEU A 646 -9.00 12.01 17.72
N GLN A 647 -8.96 12.57 18.92
CA GLN A 647 -9.65 12.06 20.09
C GLN A 647 -11.16 11.98 19.87
N GLY A 648 -11.75 10.84 20.19
CA GLY A 648 -13.17 10.56 20.00
C GLY A 648 -13.54 10.10 18.60
N ASN A 649 -12.57 9.91 17.71
CA ASN A 649 -12.81 9.34 16.39
C ASN A 649 -12.74 7.81 16.43
N ASP A 650 -13.58 7.16 15.61
CA ASP A 650 -13.52 5.73 15.41
C ASP A 650 -12.21 5.31 14.75
N LEU A 651 -11.73 4.14 15.07
CA LEU A 651 -10.58 3.56 14.38
C LEU A 651 -10.92 3.28 12.91
N PRO A 652 -10.04 3.66 11.97
CA PRO A 652 -10.33 3.49 10.56
C PRO A 652 -10.50 2.01 10.18
N ARG A 653 -11.48 1.75 9.30
CA ARG A 653 -11.80 0.43 8.73
C ARG A 653 -12.39 -0.58 9.72
N VAL A 654 -12.72 -0.21 10.92
CA VAL A 654 -13.43 -1.03 11.89
C VAL A 654 -14.93 -0.85 11.70
N ALA A 655 -15.65 -1.94 11.51
CA ALA A 655 -17.12 -1.92 11.46
C ALA A 655 -17.65 -2.36 12.83
N ASP A 656 -18.54 -1.58 13.44
CA ASP A 656 -19.09 -1.85 14.78
C ASP A 656 -19.86 -3.17 14.85
N THR A 657 -20.36 -3.65 13.73
CA THR A 657 -21.17 -4.85 13.66
C THR A 657 -20.80 -5.69 12.45
N SER A 658 -20.48 -6.95 12.69
CA SER A 658 -20.29 -7.96 11.64
C SER A 658 -20.88 -9.29 12.08
N TYR A 659 -21.60 -9.97 11.19
CA TYR A 659 -22.06 -11.32 11.49
C TYR A 659 -22.20 -12.17 10.24
N SER A 660 -22.12 -13.50 10.42
CA SER A 660 -22.43 -14.45 9.38
C SER A 660 -23.39 -15.52 9.88
N PHE A 661 -24.28 -15.92 9.00
CA PHE A 661 -25.24 -16.99 9.23
C PHE A 661 -25.12 -18.01 8.10
N SER A 662 -25.06 -19.30 8.44
CA SER A 662 -25.07 -20.37 7.43
C SER A 662 -26.08 -21.45 7.83
N PHE A 663 -26.88 -21.86 6.88
CA PHE A 663 -27.79 -23.00 6.99
C PHE A 663 -27.27 -24.15 6.12
N THR A 664 -27.10 -25.32 6.72
CA THR A 664 -26.63 -26.53 6.03
C THR A 664 -27.67 -27.63 6.15
N GLN A 665 -28.10 -28.19 5.02
CA GLN A 665 -28.97 -29.33 4.93
C GLN A 665 -28.28 -30.51 4.23
N LEU A 666 -28.25 -31.67 4.89
CA LEU A 666 -27.81 -32.93 4.30
C LEU A 666 -29.00 -33.70 3.78
N PHE A 667 -28.85 -34.32 2.62
CA PHE A 667 -29.80 -35.22 2.00
C PHE A 667 -29.11 -36.57 1.81
N PRO A 668 -29.19 -37.47 2.84
CA PRO A 668 -28.66 -38.83 2.70
C PRO A 668 -29.45 -39.63 1.65
N GLY A 669 -28.73 -40.33 0.81
CA GLY A 669 -29.28 -41.26 -0.16
C GLY A 669 -28.56 -42.59 -0.11
N ASP A 670 -29.08 -43.63 -0.80
CA ASP A 670 -28.51 -44.99 -0.80
C ASP A 670 -27.03 -45.03 -1.26
N ASN A 671 -26.64 -44.13 -2.17
CA ASN A 671 -25.32 -44.14 -2.81
C ASN A 671 -24.39 -43.00 -2.30
N GLY A 672 -24.85 -42.13 -1.45
CA GLY A 672 -24.05 -40.99 -0.99
C GLY A 672 -24.89 -39.90 -0.35
N VAL A 673 -24.24 -38.79 0.01
CA VAL A 673 -24.86 -37.63 0.68
C VAL A 673 -24.74 -36.39 -0.21
N THR A 674 -25.85 -35.71 -0.40
CA THR A 674 -25.87 -34.36 -0.97
C THR A 674 -25.96 -33.36 0.18
N SER A 675 -25.05 -32.39 0.25
CA SER A 675 -25.11 -31.24 1.17
C SER A 675 -25.44 -29.97 0.42
N ALA A 676 -26.38 -29.20 0.95
CA ALA A 676 -26.68 -27.84 0.49
C ALA A 676 -26.40 -26.84 1.62
N ARG A 677 -25.63 -25.78 1.33
CA ARG A 677 -25.31 -24.72 2.28
C ARG A 677 -25.66 -23.37 1.68
N LEU A 678 -26.42 -22.59 2.41
CA LEU A 678 -26.67 -21.17 2.14
C LEU A 678 -25.99 -20.35 3.24
N SER A 679 -25.18 -19.39 2.84
CA SER A 679 -24.47 -18.50 3.76
C SER A 679 -24.86 -17.05 3.49
N TYR A 680 -25.05 -16.29 4.55
CA TYR A 680 -25.26 -14.85 4.54
C TYR A 680 -24.17 -14.18 5.38
N ARG A 681 -23.62 -13.06 4.90
CA ARG A 681 -22.67 -12.23 5.64
C ARG A 681 -23.14 -10.78 5.62
N TYR A 682 -22.93 -10.13 6.72
CA TYR A 682 -23.13 -8.71 6.94
C TYR A 682 -21.91 -8.08 7.56
N THR A 683 -21.48 -6.94 7.03
CA THR A 683 -20.48 -6.06 7.62
C THR A 683 -21.07 -4.66 7.63
N GLY A 684 -21.08 -4.03 8.78
CA GLY A 684 -21.64 -2.69 8.99
C GLY A 684 -20.85 -1.60 8.29
N GLU A 685 -21.41 -0.40 8.36
CA GLU A 685 -20.74 0.82 7.93
C GLU A 685 -19.45 1.05 8.73
N ARG A 686 -18.45 1.67 8.08
CA ARG A 686 -17.17 2.02 8.69
C ARG A 686 -16.54 3.20 7.98
N ASN A 687 -15.68 3.95 8.65
CA ASN A 687 -14.92 5.01 8.02
C ASN A 687 -13.53 4.53 7.59
N GLY A 688 -13.01 5.01 6.46
CA GLY A 688 -11.69 4.62 5.92
C GLY A 688 -10.54 5.51 6.39
N ASP A 689 -10.80 6.54 7.18
CA ASP A 689 -9.89 7.65 7.48
C ASP A 689 -9.86 7.95 8.99
N PRO A 690 -8.71 8.18 9.62
CA PRO A 690 -8.63 8.48 11.05
C PRO A 690 -9.25 9.83 11.46
N PHE A 691 -9.57 10.70 10.48
CA PHE A 691 -10.30 11.96 10.75
C PHE A 691 -11.82 11.82 10.72
N ASN A 692 -12.35 10.64 10.43
CA ASN A 692 -13.76 10.30 10.30
C ASN A 692 -14.52 11.23 9.36
N MET A 693 -13.89 11.62 8.26
CA MET A 693 -14.54 12.44 7.25
C MET A 693 -15.55 11.61 6.46
N SER A 694 -16.77 12.11 6.28
CA SER A 694 -17.87 11.42 5.60
C SER A 694 -17.56 10.99 4.16
N ARG A 695 -16.57 11.64 3.50
CA ARG A 695 -16.11 11.24 2.17
C ARG A 695 -15.39 9.88 2.15
N PHE A 696 -15.00 9.36 3.32
CA PHE A 696 -14.38 8.05 3.51
C PHE A 696 -15.31 7.02 4.14
N ASP A 697 -16.60 7.33 4.26
CA ASP A 697 -17.56 6.35 4.73
C ASP A 697 -17.67 5.19 3.74
N ILE A 698 -17.51 4.00 4.24
CA ILE A 698 -17.68 2.75 3.50
C ILE A 698 -19.02 2.16 3.94
N PRO A 699 -19.99 2.09 3.04
CA PRO A 699 -21.32 1.58 3.38
C PRO A 699 -21.32 0.13 3.83
N GLU A 700 -22.39 -0.29 4.47
CA GLU A 700 -22.63 -1.69 4.85
C GLU A 700 -22.52 -2.62 3.63
N ASN A 701 -22.05 -3.83 3.88
CA ASN A 701 -21.87 -4.88 2.87
C ASN A 701 -22.69 -6.13 3.23
N LYS A 702 -23.39 -6.69 2.25
CA LYS A 702 -24.20 -7.89 2.38
C LYS A 702 -23.87 -8.87 1.28
N SER A 703 -23.71 -10.15 1.61
CA SER A 703 -23.50 -11.17 0.58
C SER A 703 -24.21 -12.47 0.90
N PHE A 704 -24.69 -13.13 -0.15
CA PHE A 704 -25.26 -14.46 -0.09
C PHE A 704 -24.43 -15.41 -0.94
N ASP A 705 -24.03 -16.54 -0.35
CA ASP A 705 -23.31 -17.59 -1.05
C ASP A 705 -24.07 -18.92 -0.94
N PHE A 706 -24.03 -19.71 -2.00
CA PHE A 706 -24.63 -21.04 -2.05
C PHE A 706 -23.61 -22.10 -2.48
N LEU A 707 -23.65 -23.26 -1.81
CA LEU A 707 -22.85 -24.43 -2.14
C LEU A 707 -23.74 -25.68 -2.13
N LEU A 708 -23.70 -26.44 -3.21
CA LEU A 708 -24.28 -27.78 -3.31
C LEU A 708 -23.14 -28.77 -3.56
N ARG A 709 -23.06 -29.87 -2.79
CA ARG A 709 -22.01 -30.87 -2.94
C ARG A 709 -22.57 -32.27 -2.75
N TYR A 710 -22.29 -33.17 -3.70
CA TYR A 710 -22.54 -34.60 -3.57
C TYR A 710 -21.22 -35.33 -3.27
N THR A 711 -21.26 -36.24 -2.29
CA THR A 711 -20.15 -37.12 -1.91
C THR A 711 -20.70 -38.56 -1.83
N PRO A 712 -20.15 -39.53 -2.55
CA PRO A 712 -20.59 -40.91 -2.47
C PRO A 712 -20.20 -41.56 -1.13
N ASN A 713 -20.82 -42.69 -0.78
CA ASN A 713 -20.62 -43.36 0.51
C ASN A 713 -19.18 -43.83 0.74
N ASN A 714 -18.43 -44.15 -0.32
CA ASN A 714 -17.00 -44.50 -0.20
C ASN A 714 -16.10 -43.28 0.07
N GLY A 715 -16.59 -42.06 -0.18
CA GLY A 715 -15.85 -40.84 0.07
C GLY A 715 -14.71 -40.52 -0.91
N ASP A 716 -14.49 -41.36 -1.92
CA ASP A 716 -13.33 -41.27 -2.81
C ASP A 716 -13.37 -40.08 -3.76
N TRP A 717 -14.54 -39.48 -3.97
CA TRP A 717 -14.70 -38.33 -4.81
C TRP A 717 -15.87 -37.45 -4.38
N TYR A 718 -15.92 -36.23 -4.87
CA TYR A 718 -17.08 -35.37 -4.77
C TYR A 718 -17.25 -34.51 -6.03
N VAL A 719 -18.48 -34.09 -6.26
CA VAL A 719 -18.81 -33.04 -7.22
C VAL A 719 -19.63 -31.96 -6.49
N GLY A 720 -19.36 -30.70 -6.78
CA GLY A 720 -20.09 -29.58 -6.19
C GLY A 720 -20.34 -28.47 -7.18
N MET A 721 -21.36 -27.68 -6.90
CA MET A 721 -21.64 -26.43 -7.59
C MET A 721 -21.69 -25.32 -6.53
N TYR A 722 -21.07 -24.20 -6.82
CA TYR A 722 -21.14 -23.03 -5.95
C TYR A 722 -21.62 -21.80 -6.71
N ALA A 723 -22.23 -20.89 -6.00
CA ALA A 723 -22.51 -19.53 -6.44
C ALA A 723 -22.15 -18.57 -5.30
N LYS A 724 -21.35 -17.56 -5.59
CA LYS A 724 -20.98 -16.50 -4.67
C LYS A 724 -21.63 -15.20 -5.09
N ASN A 725 -21.95 -14.37 -4.10
CA ASN A 725 -22.66 -13.12 -4.32
C ASN A 725 -23.94 -13.32 -5.17
N LEU A 726 -24.87 -14.12 -4.67
CA LEU A 726 -26.11 -14.48 -5.39
C LEU A 726 -26.94 -13.26 -5.78
N ALA A 727 -26.93 -12.20 -4.97
CA ALA A 727 -27.67 -10.98 -5.23
C ALA A 727 -27.08 -10.16 -6.38
N ASP A 728 -25.80 -10.40 -6.73
CA ASP A 728 -25.03 -9.62 -7.71
C ASP A 728 -24.84 -8.15 -7.31
N ASP A 729 -24.82 -7.89 -6.02
CA ASP A 729 -24.58 -6.56 -5.49
C ASP A 729 -23.08 -6.32 -5.36
N GLN A 730 -22.61 -5.17 -5.82
CA GLN A 730 -21.22 -4.74 -5.62
C GLN A 730 -21.18 -3.64 -4.57
N TYR A 731 -20.36 -3.85 -3.56
CA TYR A 731 -20.17 -2.93 -2.44
C TYR A 731 -18.74 -2.38 -2.44
N MET A 732 -18.61 -1.15 -1.97
CA MET A 732 -17.29 -0.60 -1.68
C MET A 732 -16.62 -1.41 -0.56
N ASN A 733 -15.40 -1.85 -0.80
CA ASN A 733 -14.64 -2.67 0.15
C ASN A 733 -13.60 -1.84 0.89
N ALA A 734 -12.97 -0.91 0.19
CA ALA A 734 -12.01 0.04 0.75
C ALA A 734 -12.08 1.36 -0.01
N ILE A 735 -11.69 2.44 0.66
CA ILE A 735 -11.53 3.77 0.08
C ILE A 735 -10.27 4.41 0.66
N ARG A 736 -9.53 5.12 -0.17
CA ARG A 736 -8.38 5.93 0.23
C ARG A 736 -8.27 7.20 -0.60
N SER A 737 -7.60 8.20 -0.08
CA SER A 737 -7.20 9.37 -0.88
C SER A 737 -5.80 9.17 -1.46
N GLY A 738 -5.59 9.69 -2.66
CA GLY A 738 -4.28 10.09 -3.07
C GLY A 738 -3.79 11.29 -2.25
N SER A 739 -2.48 11.48 -2.24
CA SER A 739 -1.88 12.65 -1.58
C SER A 739 -2.33 13.96 -2.25
N ASN A 740 -2.09 15.10 -1.60
CA ASN A 740 -2.24 16.41 -2.22
C ASN A 740 -1.44 16.52 -3.53
N ALA A 741 -0.28 15.87 -3.59
CA ALA A 741 0.53 15.78 -4.79
C ALA A 741 -0.17 15.06 -5.95
N GLN A 742 -1.10 14.17 -5.64
CA GLN A 742 -1.96 13.46 -6.58
C GLN A 742 -3.31 14.18 -6.82
N GLY A 743 -3.46 15.40 -6.29
CA GLY A 743 -4.68 16.20 -6.43
C GLY A 743 -5.82 15.80 -5.50
N GLY A 744 -5.53 15.05 -4.43
CA GLY A 744 -6.54 14.64 -3.44
C GLY A 744 -7.61 13.69 -4.02
N GLN A 745 -7.28 12.94 -5.06
CA GLN A 745 -8.20 11.97 -5.66
C GLN A 745 -8.56 10.86 -4.66
N LEU A 746 -9.77 10.34 -4.80
CA LEU A 746 -10.24 9.20 -4.03
C LEU A 746 -10.19 7.95 -4.89
N TYR A 747 -9.68 6.88 -4.32
CA TYR A 747 -9.58 5.57 -4.92
C TYR A 747 -10.38 4.59 -4.11
N ALA A 748 -11.16 3.76 -4.77
CA ALA A 748 -11.98 2.76 -4.12
C ALA A 748 -11.77 1.38 -4.73
N SER A 749 -11.92 0.36 -3.92
CA SER A 749 -12.04 -1.02 -4.39
C SER A 749 -13.43 -1.55 -4.09
N PHE A 750 -13.88 -2.50 -4.88
CA PHE A 750 -15.22 -3.07 -4.79
C PHE A 750 -15.17 -4.58 -4.63
N THR A 751 -16.27 -5.15 -4.12
CA THR A 751 -16.43 -6.60 -4.03
C THR A 751 -16.60 -7.23 -5.40
N ASP A 752 -16.19 -8.50 -5.54
CA ASP A 752 -16.36 -9.25 -6.76
C ASP A 752 -17.86 -9.37 -7.15
N PRO A 753 -18.19 -9.33 -8.44
CA PRO A 753 -19.54 -9.60 -8.91
C PRO A 753 -19.95 -11.05 -8.68
N ARG A 754 -21.22 -11.39 -8.95
CA ARG A 754 -21.70 -12.77 -8.85
C ARG A 754 -20.86 -13.72 -9.69
N SER A 755 -20.42 -14.79 -9.04
CA SER A 755 -19.67 -15.87 -9.70
C SER A 755 -20.26 -17.23 -9.35
N TRP A 756 -20.20 -18.16 -10.28
CA TRP A 756 -20.60 -19.56 -10.07
C TRP A 756 -19.65 -20.51 -10.74
N GLY A 757 -19.62 -21.72 -10.25
CA GLY A 757 -18.73 -22.71 -10.81
C GLY A 757 -19.02 -24.13 -10.34
N ILE A 758 -18.33 -25.07 -10.96
CA ILE A 758 -18.38 -26.50 -10.61
C ILE A 758 -17.01 -26.87 -10.08
N GLN A 759 -17.01 -27.68 -9.04
CA GLN A 759 -15.80 -28.26 -8.45
C GLN A 759 -15.89 -29.77 -8.44
N PHE A 760 -14.78 -30.43 -8.69
CA PHE A 760 -14.62 -31.85 -8.58
C PHE A 760 -13.35 -32.19 -7.80
N GLY A 761 -13.41 -33.15 -6.92
CA GLY A 761 -12.24 -33.64 -6.20
C GLY A 761 -12.29 -35.16 -6.07
N SER A 762 -11.12 -35.77 -6.04
CA SER A 762 -10.96 -37.23 -5.87
C SER A 762 -9.75 -37.49 -4.99
N SER A 763 -9.87 -38.54 -4.15
CA SER A 763 -8.76 -39.14 -3.40
C SER A 763 -8.58 -40.59 -3.84
N PHE A 764 -7.35 -41.08 -3.94
CA PHE A 764 -7.00 -42.43 -4.38
C PHE A 764 -5.76 -42.96 -3.66
#